data_87da775ad1a76c852d53fcc24afe95e8
#
_entry.id   87da775ad1a76c852d53fcc24afe95e8
#
_cell.length_a   1.000
_cell.length_b   1.000
_cell.length_c   1.000
_cell.angle_alpha   90.00
_cell.angle_beta   90.00
_cell.angle_gamma   90.00
#
_symmetry.space_group_name_H-M   'P 1'
#
loop_
_entity.id
_entity.type
_entity.pdbx_description
1 polymer ?
#
loop_
_entity_poly.entity_id
_entity_poly.type
_entity_poly.pdbx_seq_one_letter_code
_entity_poly.pdbx_strand_id
1 'polypeptide(L)'
;MSRSPEPTRKIGRLLVLAVLALVAACTPASQPQGRPNVLLVTIDTQRADHLGCYGYKAAVTPTLDGLAARGVRFEFAVGHAPLTAPSHASILTGLTPLHHGIRDNGAYVLPQGVRTVAEDFQKAGYRTAAFVSGFPLKRRFGFDRGFDLYDDNLPRGKDARRTAYVERTADRTTDAALHWLASAAAPGAGAAPFFLWVHYFDPHAPYEAPAEYMGGVASPYDGETRFVDAQLARLLKSVDGAGKPAVILVTADHGESLGEHGEDTHGIFLYDATIRVPFLLVAPGLSPRVVDRPVARGIDVLPTLVDLAGLPARGVEGRSLRRAAAGERLADEPSYAESLHPQLQYGWAPLHAWRTAKYKVIEAPRAELYDLEADPGEAHDRSAQDPSRVAAMRKELLRAMATTTPDASQAADAETREKLGALGYVGTAGGSAPTPTGRDPKDGIGLVTRLGRNGMTVARTEPEKAIRELTALLAEDPGMLVVLRTRAVAYAAAGRPADAVRDLRELEKRGQLSSEDAVVLGDNLRLSGHPKEAAQVLERTIRDNPKFAQPLLSLAAVDLQERNVDAAAAAYARAREMEPDNPEALRGLADVALIRGDAEQAGKLYARILELEPTDAGALTKLGVVRMRSGHRDEAIGLLQRAVEREPKNGEALLYLAGALASSGRPAEAVPFFERALAAGPRTSMALNGLGLTRLELGDRPGAAAAFRESLKLDPDQPDVAGKLKELGRP
;
A
#
# COMPACT_ATOMS: atom_id res chain seq x y z
N MET A 1 30.17 -86.98 53.21
CA MET A 1 30.93 -85.83 52.72
C MET A 1 30.42 -85.51 51.29
N SER A 2 29.48 -84.65 51.11
CA SER A 2 29.03 -84.16 49.78
C SER A 2 28.65 -82.72 49.90
N ARG A 3 29.37 -81.85 49.21
CA ARG A 3 29.11 -80.40 49.11
C ARG A 3 28.10 -80.17 48.04
N SER A 4 26.96 -79.48 48.39
CA SER A 4 25.96 -78.91 47.48
C SER A 4 26.48 -77.56 46.89
N PRO A 5 26.20 -77.23 45.66
CA PRO A 5 26.62 -75.96 45.08
C PRO A 5 25.55 -74.87 45.26
N GLU A 6 26.03 -73.65 45.44
CA GLU A 6 25.32 -72.40 45.72
C GLU A 6 24.36 -71.96 44.63
N PRO A 7 23.18 -71.31 44.99
CA PRO A 7 22.24 -70.78 44.05
C PRO A 7 22.43 -69.33 43.70
N THR A 8 23.56 -68.66 43.96
CA THR A 8 23.75 -67.19 43.86
C THR A 8 24.11 -66.67 42.47
N ARG A 9 24.40 -67.47 41.47
CA ARG A 9 24.77 -66.99 40.13
C ARG A 9 23.67 -66.79 39.15
N LYS A 10 22.44 -67.25 39.40
CA LYS A 10 21.30 -67.04 38.47
C LYS A 10 20.54 -65.76 38.74
N ILE A 11 20.48 -65.18 39.95
CA ILE A 11 19.78 -63.98 40.31
C ILE A 11 20.54 -62.75 39.79
N GLY A 12 21.84 -62.72 39.76
CA GLY A 12 22.64 -61.63 39.25
C GLY A 12 22.51 -61.40 37.73
N ARG A 13 22.28 -62.44 36.92
CA ARG A 13 22.07 -62.32 35.47
C ARG A 13 20.67 -61.84 35.09
N LEU A 14 19.64 -62.15 35.87
CA LEU A 14 18.28 -61.64 35.66
C LEU A 14 18.18 -60.19 36.07
N LEU A 15 18.84 -59.70 37.11
CA LEU A 15 18.83 -58.27 37.49
C LEU A 15 19.60 -57.41 36.49
N VAL A 16 20.75 -57.92 35.95
CA VAL A 16 21.48 -57.12 34.89
C VAL A 16 20.71 -57.05 33.58
N LEU A 17 20.00 -58.12 33.21
CA LEU A 17 19.12 -58.08 32.02
C LEU A 17 17.86 -57.15 32.20
N ALA A 18 17.29 -57.08 33.41
CA ALA A 18 16.18 -56.20 33.74
C ALA A 18 16.63 -54.73 33.78
N VAL A 19 17.83 -54.42 34.29
CA VAL A 19 18.40 -53.08 34.30
C VAL A 19 18.76 -52.61 32.86
N LEU A 20 19.31 -53.50 32.04
CA LEU A 20 19.60 -53.22 30.63
C LEU A 20 18.32 -53.04 29.81
N ALA A 21 17.22 -53.75 30.10
CA ALA A 21 15.92 -53.55 29.47
C ALA A 21 15.23 -52.25 29.92
N LEU A 22 15.41 -51.81 31.18
CA LEU A 22 14.91 -50.52 31.66
C LEU A 22 15.71 -49.31 31.10
N VAL A 23 17.02 -49.45 30.89
CA VAL A 23 17.84 -48.42 30.27
C VAL A 23 17.57 -48.31 28.76
N ALA A 24 17.19 -49.41 28.09
CA ALA A 24 16.79 -49.37 26.68
C ALA A 24 15.39 -48.78 26.46
N ALA A 25 14.51 -48.69 27.48
CA ALA A 25 13.20 -48.09 27.40
C ALA A 25 13.20 -46.57 27.67
N CYS A 26 14.33 -45.99 28.06
CA CYS A 26 14.53 -44.56 28.27
C CYS A 26 15.51 -43.93 27.24
N THR A 27 15.58 -44.45 26.02
CA THR A 27 16.18 -43.69 24.94
C THR A 27 15.21 -42.54 24.61
N PRO A 28 15.61 -41.24 24.78
CA PRO A 28 14.82 -40.15 24.28
C PRO A 28 14.64 -40.40 22.80
N ALA A 29 13.40 -40.21 22.30
CA ALA A 29 13.10 -40.28 20.88
C ALA A 29 14.22 -39.53 20.14
N SER A 30 14.89 -40.22 19.21
CA SER A 30 16.00 -39.66 18.45
C SER A 30 15.52 -38.31 17.86
N GLN A 31 16.11 -37.21 18.32
CA GLN A 31 15.89 -35.93 17.68
C GLN A 31 16.22 -36.11 16.19
N PRO A 32 15.37 -35.62 15.28
CA PRO A 32 15.66 -35.73 13.84
C PRO A 32 17.04 -35.13 13.58
N GLN A 33 17.93 -35.91 12.96
CA GLN A 33 19.25 -35.43 12.60
C GLN A 33 19.16 -34.29 11.61
N GLY A 34 19.33 -33.05 12.07
CA GLY A 34 19.35 -31.82 11.28
C GLY A 34 18.39 -30.76 11.79
N ARG A 35 18.73 -29.49 11.53
CA ARG A 35 17.87 -28.34 11.86
C ARG A 35 16.61 -28.34 10.99
N PRO A 36 15.42 -28.04 11.54
CA PRO A 36 14.19 -28.01 10.77
C PRO A 36 14.16 -26.81 9.78
N ASN A 37 13.38 -26.93 8.72
CA ASN A 37 12.96 -25.78 7.96
C ASN A 37 12.04 -24.90 8.82
N VAL A 38 11.98 -23.60 8.55
CA VAL A 38 11.13 -22.67 9.29
C VAL A 38 10.32 -21.85 8.30
N LEU A 39 9.00 -21.89 8.44
CA LEU A 39 8.04 -21.07 7.71
C LEU A 39 7.32 -20.15 8.70
N LEU A 40 7.44 -18.84 8.48
CA LEU A 40 6.61 -17.83 9.09
C LEU A 40 5.62 -17.32 8.04
N VAL A 41 4.32 -17.36 8.35
CA VAL A 41 3.28 -16.71 7.53
C VAL A 41 2.63 -15.63 8.37
N THR A 42 2.57 -14.41 7.83
CA THR A 42 1.78 -13.32 8.38
C THR A 42 0.68 -12.96 7.40
N ILE A 43 -0.55 -12.86 7.90
CA ILE A 43 -1.73 -12.52 7.10
C ILE A 43 -2.21 -11.15 7.60
N ASP A 44 -2.14 -10.13 6.73
CA ASP A 44 -2.51 -8.76 7.08
C ASP A 44 -3.99 -8.70 7.52
N THR A 45 -4.27 -7.91 8.52
CA THR A 45 -5.62 -7.67 9.09
C THR A 45 -6.43 -8.91 9.48
N GLN A 46 -5.85 -10.11 9.56
CA GLN A 46 -6.60 -11.33 9.82
C GLN A 46 -7.07 -11.43 11.27
N ARG A 47 -8.36 -11.37 11.44
CA ARG A 47 -9.04 -11.59 12.73
C ARG A 47 -9.06 -13.06 13.11
N ALA A 48 -8.76 -13.35 14.38
CA ALA A 48 -8.89 -14.71 14.90
C ALA A 48 -10.35 -15.21 14.89
N ASP A 49 -11.28 -14.35 15.29
CA ASP A 49 -12.72 -14.68 15.40
C ASP A 49 -13.45 -14.79 14.05
N HIS A 50 -12.75 -14.61 12.91
CA HIS A 50 -13.24 -14.91 11.56
C HIS A 50 -12.69 -16.23 10.99
N LEU A 51 -12.06 -17.08 11.82
CA LEU A 51 -11.55 -18.40 11.44
C LEU A 51 -12.37 -19.54 12.07
N GLY A 52 -12.57 -20.63 11.32
CA GLY A 52 -13.32 -21.80 11.78
C GLY A 52 -12.72 -22.41 13.04
N CYS A 53 -11.39 -22.54 13.12
CA CYS A 53 -10.69 -23.08 14.29
C CYS A 53 -10.83 -22.21 15.55
N TYR A 54 -11.26 -20.95 15.45
CA TYR A 54 -11.59 -20.07 16.56
C TYR A 54 -13.11 -19.95 16.78
N GLY A 55 -13.92 -20.76 16.09
CA GLY A 55 -15.35 -20.87 16.34
C GLY A 55 -16.27 -20.10 15.40
N TYR A 56 -15.76 -19.45 14.38
CA TYR A 56 -16.59 -18.75 13.39
C TYR A 56 -17.26 -19.74 12.43
N LYS A 57 -18.56 -19.91 12.59
CA LYS A 57 -19.34 -20.94 11.87
C LYS A 57 -19.50 -20.66 10.37
N ALA A 58 -19.40 -19.40 9.97
CA ALA A 58 -19.49 -19.00 8.57
C ALA A 58 -18.13 -19.07 7.83
N ALA A 59 -17.04 -19.33 8.56
CA ALA A 59 -15.71 -19.42 7.96
C ALA A 59 -15.58 -20.57 6.95
N VAL A 60 -14.84 -20.33 5.89
CA VAL A 60 -14.41 -21.34 4.91
C VAL A 60 -12.89 -21.35 4.89
N THR A 61 -12.27 -21.91 5.95
CA THR A 61 -10.84 -21.85 6.23
C THR A 61 -10.22 -23.23 6.49
N PRO A 62 -10.45 -24.23 5.58
CA PRO A 62 -10.09 -25.61 5.84
C PRO A 62 -8.57 -25.83 6.06
N THR A 63 -7.72 -24.97 5.47
CA THR A 63 -6.26 -25.08 5.63
C THR A 63 -5.80 -24.60 7.00
N LEU A 64 -6.29 -23.44 7.45
CA LEU A 64 -6.01 -22.92 8.79
C LEU A 64 -6.60 -23.81 9.87
N ASP A 65 -7.82 -24.33 9.66
CA ASP A 65 -8.47 -25.28 10.56
C ASP A 65 -7.67 -26.60 10.63
N GLY A 66 -7.16 -27.08 9.49
CA GLY A 66 -6.28 -28.25 9.41
C GLY A 66 -4.93 -28.04 10.12
N LEU A 67 -4.36 -26.84 10.05
CA LEU A 67 -3.16 -26.47 10.82
C LEU A 67 -3.44 -26.51 12.33
N ALA A 68 -4.54 -25.92 12.77
CA ALA A 68 -4.96 -25.94 14.15
C ALA A 68 -5.21 -27.38 14.67
N ALA A 69 -5.81 -28.24 13.84
CA ALA A 69 -6.08 -29.63 14.18
C ALA A 69 -4.82 -30.49 14.31
N ARG A 70 -3.75 -30.19 13.55
CA ARG A 70 -2.47 -30.95 13.61
C ARG A 70 -1.40 -30.26 14.45
N GLY A 71 -1.64 -29.06 14.96
CA GLY A 71 -0.69 -28.24 15.68
C GLY A 71 -1.20 -27.68 16.99
N VAL A 72 -0.55 -26.65 17.45
CA VAL A 72 -0.91 -25.91 18.66
C VAL A 72 -1.59 -24.61 18.27
N ARG A 73 -2.78 -24.36 18.75
CA ARG A 73 -3.53 -23.14 18.61
C ARG A 73 -3.52 -22.38 19.94
N PHE A 74 -3.02 -21.15 19.93
CA PHE A 74 -3.18 -20.26 21.06
C PHE A 74 -4.55 -19.59 20.98
N GLU A 75 -5.34 -19.67 22.04
CA GLU A 75 -6.71 -19.10 22.09
C GLU A 75 -6.69 -17.60 22.02
N PHE A 76 -5.70 -16.99 22.64
CA PHE A 76 -5.50 -15.55 22.64
C PHE A 76 -4.09 -15.20 22.20
N ALA A 77 -4.02 -14.40 21.13
CA ALA A 77 -2.79 -13.75 20.69
C ALA A 77 -3.07 -12.31 20.32
N VAL A 78 -2.12 -11.40 20.51
CA VAL A 78 -2.31 -9.97 20.30
C VAL A 78 -1.14 -9.32 19.58
N GLY A 79 -1.47 -8.41 18.66
CA GLY A 79 -0.56 -7.45 18.05
C GLY A 79 -0.19 -6.31 18.99
N HIS A 80 0.78 -5.49 18.57
CA HIS A 80 1.28 -4.35 19.33
C HIS A 80 0.86 -3.00 18.76
N ALA A 81 0.31 -3.00 17.56
CA ALA A 81 -0.28 -1.84 16.90
C ALA A 81 -1.33 -2.31 15.89
N PRO A 82 -2.37 -1.52 15.58
CA PRO A 82 -3.33 -1.85 14.52
C PRO A 82 -2.81 -1.38 13.16
N LEU A 83 -1.51 -1.60 12.85
CA LEU A 83 -0.81 -1.12 11.67
C LEU A 83 0.30 -2.09 11.26
N THR A 84 0.47 -2.27 9.95
CA THR A 84 1.34 -3.26 9.32
C THR A 84 2.82 -3.14 9.73
N ALA A 85 3.45 -1.99 9.53
CA ALA A 85 4.89 -1.83 9.77
C ALA A 85 5.27 -1.96 11.27
N PRO A 86 4.58 -1.30 12.23
CA PRO A 86 4.90 -1.45 13.65
C PRO A 86 4.72 -2.88 14.16
N SER A 87 3.65 -3.56 13.74
CA SER A 87 3.37 -4.92 14.18
C SER A 87 4.35 -5.93 13.58
N HIS A 88 4.72 -5.81 12.30
CA HIS A 88 5.75 -6.65 11.71
C HIS A 88 7.14 -6.38 12.30
N ALA A 89 7.46 -5.12 12.63
CA ALA A 89 8.67 -4.82 13.38
C ALA A 89 8.70 -5.57 14.72
N SER A 90 7.57 -5.61 15.44
CA SER A 90 7.45 -6.38 16.69
C SER A 90 7.63 -7.88 16.47
N ILE A 91 6.99 -8.47 15.44
CA ILE A 91 7.10 -9.89 15.08
C ILE A 91 8.54 -10.28 14.73
N LEU A 92 9.21 -9.46 13.91
CA LEU A 92 10.54 -9.77 13.38
C LEU A 92 11.69 -9.45 14.33
N THR A 93 11.48 -8.56 15.32
CA THR A 93 12.54 -8.13 16.24
C THR A 93 12.41 -8.70 17.66
N GLY A 94 11.18 -9.07 18.06
CA GLY A 94 10.86 -9.47 19.43
C GLY A 94 10.83 -8.30 20.42
N LEU A 95 10.68 -7.05 19.91
CA LEU A 95 10.61 -5.80 20.67
C LEU A 95 9.24 -5.12 20.45
N THR A 96 8.80 -4.36 21.43
CA THR A 96 7.60 -3.50 21.30
C THR A 96 7.89 -2.26 20.46
N PRO A 97 6.87 -1.54 19.97
CA PRO A 97 7.03 -0.24 19.29
C PRO A 97 7.85 0.78 20.10
N LEU A 98 7.78 0.71 21.41
CA LEU A 98 8.57 1.54 22.32
C LEU A 98 10.08 1.36 22.14
N HIS A 99 10.55 0.17 21.73
CA HIS A 99 11.96 -0.18 21.70
C HIS A 99 12.52 -0.43 20.29
N HIS A 100 11.69 -0.84 19.31
CA HIS A 100 12.17 -0.91 17.91
C HIS A 100 11.98 0.42 17.15
N GLY A 101 11.19 1.37 17.67
CA GLY A 101 11.07 2.73 17.15
C GLY A 101 10.20 2.90 15.90
N ILE A 102 9.62 1.84 15.33
CA ILE A 102 8.64 1.93 14.23
C ILE A 102 7.25 2.10 14.85
N ARG A 103 6.61 3.26 14.61
CA ARG A 103 5.39 3.64 15.34
C ARG A 103 4.19 3.97 14.45
N ASP A 104 4.40 4.05 13.12
CA ASP A 104 3.35 4.23 12.12
C ASP A 104 3.82 3.67 10.77
N ASN A 105 2.94 3.55 9.79
CA ASN A 105 3.29 3.13 8.44
C ASN A 105 4.03 4.27 7.71
N GLY A 106 5.17 3.96 7.12
CA GLY A 106 5.79 4.71 6.03
C GLY A 106 6.74 5.86 6.35
N ALA A 107 6.69 6.49 7.53
CA ALA A 107 7.65 7.53 7.92
C ALA A 107 8.81 6.98 8.77
N TYR A 108 8.89 5.68 8.94
CA TYR A 108 9.80 5.01 9.85
C TYR A 108 10.65 3.99 9.11
N VAL A 109 11.93 3.92 9.46
CA VAL A 109 12.87 2.90 8.96
C VAL A 109 13.46 2.15 10.14
N LEU A 110 13.48 0.81 10.09
CA LEU A 110 13.99 -0.02 11.17
C LEU A 110 15.45 0.32 11.47
N PRO A 111 15.79 0.80 12.71
CA PRO A 111 17.12 1.25 13.06
C PRO A 111 18.17 0.16 12.86
N GLN A 112 19.37 0.52 12.40
CA GLN A 112 20.47 -0.42 12.13
C GLN A 112 20.88 -1.24 13.34
N GLY A 113 20.72 -0.71 14.56
CA GLY A 113 21.03 -1.42 15.80
C GLY A 113 19.99 -2.46 16.21
N VAL A 114 18.80 -2.47 15.59
CA VAL A 114 17.71 -3.41 15.89
C VAL A 114 17.82 -4.61 14.94
N ARG A 115 18.10 -5.80 15.49
CA ARG A 115 18.29 -7.03 14.70
C ARG A 115 16.96 -7.72 14.42
N THR A 116 16.83 -8.30 13.24
CA THR A 116 15.68 -9.13 12.83
C THR A 116 15.92 -10.62 13.11
N VAL A 117 14.84 -11.40 13.11
CA VAL A 117 14.88 -12.86 13.18
C VAL A 117 15.61 -13.48 11.99
N ALA A 118 15.53 -12.85 10.81
CA ALA A 118 16.21 -13.33 9.60
C ALA A 118 17.75 -13.28 9.76
N GLU A 119 18.28 -12.24 10.43
CA GLU A 119 19.70 -12.14 10.73
C GLU A 119 20.18 -13.28 11.68
N ASP A 120 19.31 -13.74 12.60
CA ASP A 120 19.63 -14.87 13.45
C ASP A 120 19.68 -16.19 12.67
N PHE A 121 18.73 -16.42 11.76
CA PHE A 121 18.70 -17.58 10.89
C PHE A 121 19.84 -17.57 9.86
N GLN A 122 20.10 -16.42 9.21
CA GLN A 122 21.20 -16.28 8.25
C GLN A 122 22.55 -16.57 8.91
N LYS A 123 22.81 -16.00 10.09
CA LYS A 123 24.03 -16.28 10.88
C LYS A 123 24.15 -17.74 11.28
N ALA A 124 23.04 -18.43 11.45
CA ALA A 124 23.00 -19.86 11.74
C ALA A 124 23.18 -20.77 10.51
N GLY A 125 23.34 -20.17 9.30
CA GLY A 125 23.57 -20.91 8.05
C GLY A 125 22.28 -21.41 7.38
N TYR A 126 21.12 -20.81 7.71
CA TYR A 126 19.89 -21.03 6.95
C TYR A 126 19.93 -20.23 5.64
N ARG A 127 19.30 -20.74 4.61
CA ARG A 127 18.92 -19.97 3.44
C ARG A 127 17.69 -19.15 3.81
N THR A 128 17.74 -17.84 3.60
CA THR A 128 16.67 -16.94 4.09
C THR A 128 15.98 -16.27 2.93
N ALA A 129 14.64 -16.33 2.90
CA ALA A 129 13.84 -15.64 1.89
C ALA A 129 12.58 -15.01 2.48
N ALA A 130 12.16 -13.88 1.91
CA ALA A 130 10.91 -13.24 2.21
C ALA A 130 10.17 -12.87 0.92
N PHE A 131 8.84 -13.01 0.94
CA PHE A 131 7.91 -12.60 -0.10
C PHE A 131 6.83 -11.75 0.55
N VAL A 132 6.86 -10.44 0.30
CA VAL A 132 5.93 -9.50 0.93
C VAL A 132 4.98 -8.89 -0.09
N SER A 133 3.74 -8.64 0.33
CA SER A 133 2.64 -8.22 -0.53
C SER A 133 2.24 -6.77 -0.33
N GLY A 134 2.58 -6.15 0.80
CA GLY A 134 2.16 -4.81 1.18
C GLY A 134 3.28 -3.77 1.07
N PHE A 135 2.93 -2.55 0.66
CA PHE A 135 3.89 -1.44 0.54
C PHE A 135 4.63 -1.10 1.84
N PRO A 136 3.99 -1.12 3.05
CA PRO A 136 4.67 -0.78 4.30
C PRO A 136 5.84 -1.70 4.66
N LEU A 137 5.98 -2.85 3.99
CA LEU A 137 7.03 -3.85 4.21
C LEU A 137 8.12 -3.82 3.14
N LYS A 138 8.18 -2.81 2.26
CA LYS A 138 9.26 -2.73 1.27
C LYS A 138 10.63 -2.64 1.95
N ARG A 139 11.68 -3.16 1.25
CA ARG A 139 13.08 -3.14 1.71
C ARG A 139 13.58 -1.77 2.15
N ARG A 140 13.05 -0.71 1.57
CA ARG A 140 13.38 0.67 1.92
C ARG A 140 13.09 1.02 3.38
N PHE A 141 12.22 0.26 4.05
CA PHE A 141 11.90 0.43 5.47
C PHE A 141 12.76 -0.45 6.39
N GLY A 142 13.76 -1.19 5.83
CA GLY A 142 14.76 -1.94 6.58
C GLY A 142 14.33 -3.32 7.03
N PHE A 143 13.22 -3.86 6.49
CA PHE A 143 12.73 -5.21 6.81
C PHE A 143 13.49 -6.33 6.07
N ASP A 144 14.29 -6.01 5.05
CA ASP A 144 15.04 -6.95 4.22
C ASP A 144 16.30 -7.51 4.88
N ARG A 145 16.71 -6.96 6.03
CA ARG A 145 17.95 -7.36 6.71
C ARG A 145 17.92 -8.81 7.18
N GLY A 146 18.97 -9.55 6.80
CA GLY A 146 19.12 -10.97 7.10
C GLY A 146 18.47 -11.92 6.11
N PHE A 147 17.82 -11.40 5.05
CA PHE A 147 17.28 -12.21 3.97
C PHE A 147 18.27 -12.26 2.79
N ASP A 148 18.58 -13.47 2.30
CA ASP A 148 19.35 -13.67 1.07
C ASP A 148 18.55 -13.27 -0.16
N LEU A 149 17.21 -13.48 -0.12
CA LEU A 149 16.24 -12.99 -1.09
C LEU A 149 15.13 -12.25 -0.36
N TYR A 150 14.87 -11.02 -0.76
CA TYR A 150 13.70 -10.24 -0.33
C TYR A 150 12.91 -9.79 -1.54
N ASP A 151 11.77 -10.43 -1.79
CA ASP A 151 10.89 -10.09 -2.91
C ASP A 151 9.78 -9.16 -2.45
N ASP A 152 9.96 -7.89 -2.73
CA ASP A 152 9.02 -6.80 -2.51
C ASP A 152 8.52 -6.20 -3.84
N ASN A 153 8.46 -7.02 -4.91
CA ASN A 153 7.98 -6.62 -6.23
C ASN A 153 6.46 -6.49 -6.22
N LEU A 154 5.98 -5.27 -6.07
CA LEU A 154 4.55 -4.93 -6.16
C LEU A 154 4.19 -4.57 -7.60
N PRO A 155 2.92 -4.75 -8.04
CA PRO A 155 2.46 -4.44 -9.38
C PRO A 155 2.76 -2.99 -9.79
N ARG A 156 3.08 -2.78 -11.08
CA ARG A 156 3.30 -1.45 -11.69
C ARG A 156 2.35 -1.27 -12.88
N GLY A 157 2.02 -0.02 -13.22
CA GLY A 157 1.26 0.31 -14.43
C GLY A 157 -0.23 -0.03 -14.35
N LYS A 158 -0.79 -0.60 -15.44
CA LYS A 158 -2.24 -0.83 -15.58
C LYS A 158 -2.82 -1.80 -14.56
N ASP A 159 -2.02 -2.76 -14.08
CA ASP A 159 -2.45 -3.72 -13.06
C ASP A 159 -2.61 -3.05 -11.68
N ALA A 160 -1.86 -1.98 -11.42
CA ALA A 160 -2.01 -1.15 -10.21
C ALA A 160 -3.24 -0.22 -10.24
N ARG A 161 -3.91 -0.08 -11.41
CA ARG A 161 -5.10 0.79 -11.56
C ARG A 161 -6.44 0.11 -11.22
N ARG A 162 -6.45 -1.22 -11.03
CA ARG A 162 -7.68 -1.93 -10.63
C ARG A 162 -8.00 -1.72 -9.17
N THR A 163 -6.98 -1.53 -8.35
CA THR A 163 -7.10 -1.14 -6.93
C THR A 163 -6.39 0.19 -6.73
N ALA A 164 -6.95 1.08 -5.93
CA ALA A 164 -6.28 2.30 -5.50
C ALA A 164 -5.02 2.00 -4.66
N TYR A 165 -4.78 0.73 -4.34
CA TYR A 165 -3.75 0.23 -3.46
C TYR A 165 -2.60 -0.43 -4.22
N VAL A 166 -1.38 -0.29 -3.71
CA VAL A 166 -0.18 -0.91 -4.28
C VAL A 166 0.10 -2.19 -3.49
N GLU A 167 -0.52 -3.27 -3.90
CA GLU A 167 -0.44 -4.58 -3.25
C GLU A 167 -0.15 -5.68 -4.27
N ARG A 168 0.27 -6.84 -3.78
CA ARG A 168 0.40 -8.08 -4.55
C ARG A 168 -0.55 -9.10 -3.96
N THR A 169 -1.45 -9.64 -4.78
CA THR A 169 -2.45 -10.62 -4.36
C THR A 169 -1.82 -11.92 -3.84
N ALA A 170 -2.55 -12.64 -2.99
CA ALA A 170 -2.06 -13.84 -2.32
C ALA A 170 -1.59 -14.93 -3.28
N ASP A 171 -2.25 -15.13 -4.42
CA ASP A 171 -1.84 -16.09 -5.46
C ASP A 171 -0.47 -15.74 -6.06
N ARG A 172 -0.25 -14.47 -6.43
CA ARG A 172 1.02 -14.01 -7.00
C ARG A 172 2.16 -14.12 -5.98
N THR A 173 1.88 -13.86 -4.70
CA THR A 173 2.84 -14.01 -3.63
C THR A 173 3.21 -15.47 -3.40
N THR A 174 2.19 -16.33 -3.41
CA THR A 174 2.39 -17.80 -3.33
C THR A 174 3.18 -18.32 -4.51
N ASP A 175 2.87 -17.91 -5.75
CA ASP A 175 3.60 -18.33 -6.96
C ASP A 175 5.09 -18.00 -6.87
N ALA A 176 5.42 -16.80 -6.41
CA ALA A 176 6.82 -16.38 -6.21
C ALA A 176 7.53 -17.22 -5.15
N ALA A 177 6.87 -17.47 -4.01
CA ALA A 177 7.41 -18.33 -2.94
C ALA A 177 7.59 -19.79 -3.40
N LEU A 178 6.64 -20.35 -4.17
CA LEU A 178 6.73 -21.70 -4.74
C LEU A 178 7.86 -21.83 -5.74
N HIS A 179 8.07 -20.82 -6.59
CA HIS A 179 9.21 -20.79 -7.51
C HIS A 179 10.55 -20.85 -6.77
N TRP A 180 10.69 -20.08 -5.70
CA TRP A 180 11.88 -20.13 -4.86
C TRP A 180 12.04 -21.48 -4.15
N LEU A 181 10.98 -22.04 -3.57
CA LEU A 181 11.00 -23.36 -2.93
C LEU A 181 11.44 -24.47 -3.89
N ALA A 182 10.95 -24.44 -5.13
CA ALA A 182 11.35 -25.41 -6.17
C ALA A 182 12.85 -25.32 -6.47
N SER A 183 13.42 -24.10 -6.55
CA SER A 183 14.85 -23.89 -6.72
C SER A 183 15.68 -24.32 -5.50
N ALA A 184 15.10 -24.18 -4.31
CA ALA A 184 15.71 -24.56 -3.05
C ALA A 184 15.79 -26.09 -2.85
N ALA A 185 14.85 -26.83 -3.44
CA ALA A 185 14.79 -28.30 -3.38
C ALA A 185 15.56 -28.99 -4.52
N ALA A 186 16.13 -28.24 -5.47
CA ALA A 186 16.85 -28.81 -6.62
C ALA A 186 18.07 -29.63 -6.18
N PRO A 187 18.38 -30.77 -6.84
CA PRO A 187 19.60 -31.55 -6.59
C PRO A 187 20.83 -30.66 -6.71
N GLY A 188 21.64 -30.59 -5.63
CA GLY A 188 22.83 -29.73 -5.57
C GLY A 188 22.65 -28.38 -4.86
N ALA A 189 21.41 -27.98 -4.51
CA ALA A 189 21.14 -26.74 -3.77
C ALA A 189 21.60 -26.73 -2.30
N GLY A 190 22.25 -27.79 -1.85
CA GLY A 190 22.80 -27.94 -0.50
C GLY A 190 21.78 -28.43 0.53
N ALA A 191 22.31 -29.12 1.56
CA ALA A 191 21.50 -29.67 2.66
C ALA A 191 21.08 -28.61 3.70
N ALA A 192 21.30 -27.32 3.46
CA ALA A 192 20.96 -26.25 4.39
C ALA A 192 19.46 -26.15 4.61
N PRO A 193 18.98 -25.96 5.84
CA PRO A 193 17.60 -25.63 6.11
C PRO A 193 17.26 -24.22 5.62
N PHE A 194 15.99 -23.92 5.45
CA PHE A 194 15.54 -22.57 5.09
C PHE A 194 14.72 -21.89 6.20
N PHE A 195 14.80 -20.57 6.25
CA PHE A 195 13.84 -19.68 6.89
C PHE A 195 13.10 -18.91 5.80
N LEU A 196 11.80 -19.13 5.69
CA LEU A 196 10.92 -18.49 4.71
C LEU A 196 9.87 -17.66 5.45
N TRP A 197 9.77 -16.38 5.12
CA TRP A 197 8.68 -15.52 5.52
C TRP A 197 7.80 -15.20 4.31
N VAL A 198 6.50 -15.48 4.42
CA VAL A 198 5.49 -15.12 3.44
C VAL A 198 4.47 -14.21 4.10
N HIS A 199 4.29 -13.03 3.54
CA HIS A 199 3.30 -12.07 3.98
C HIS A 199 2.20 -11.93 2.92
N TYR A 200 0.95 -12.20 3.29
CA TYR A 200 -0.23 -11.96 2.48
C TYR A 200 -0.87 -10.65 2.90
N PHE A 201 -1.17 -9.78 1.94
CA PHE A 201 -1.85 -8.52 2.19
C PHE A 201 -3.36 -8.70 2.26
N ASP A 202 -3.94 -9.63 1.47
CA ASP A 202 -5.32 -10.08 1.68
C ASP A 202 -5.45 -10.73 3.08
N PRO A 203 -6.55 -10.51 3.85
CA PRO A 203 -7.76 -9.72 3.57
C PRO A 203 -7.64 -8.27 4.04
N HIS A 204 -7.36 -7.34 3.15
CA HIS A 204 -7.24 -5.92 3.43
C HIS A 204 -8.20 -5.12 2.54
N ALA A 205 -8.84 -4.06 3.08
CA ALA A 205 -9.72 -3.20 2.28
C ALA A 205 -9.00 -2.58 1.06
N PRO A 206 -9.67 -2.48 -0.11
CA PRO A 206 -11.06 -2.82 -0.44
C PRO A 206 -11.22 -4.31 -0.78
N TYR A 207 -11.89 -5.11 -0.05
CA TYR A 207 -11.99 -6.56 -0.14
C TYR A 207 -12.44 -7.05 -1.53
N GLU A 208 -11.50 -7.38 -2.41
CA GLU A 208 -11.70 -7.70 -3.83
C GLU A 208 -11.18 -9.10 -4.21
N ALA A 209 -11.53 -10.13 -3.44
CA ALA A 209 -11.17 -11.50 -3.76
C ALA A 209 -11.67 -11.92 -5.16
N PRO A 210 -10.99 -12.87 -5.86
CA PRO A 210 -11.51 -13.46 -7.08
C PRO A 210 -12.92 -14.06 -6.89
N ALA A 211 -13.76 -13.93 -7.92
CA ALA A 211 -15.20 -14.21 -7.84
C ALA A 211 -15.54 -15.61 -7.31
N GLU A 212 -14.70 -16.62 -7.58
CA GLU A 212 -14.86 -18.00 -7.09
C GLU A 212 -14.74 -18.12 -5.55
N TYR A 213 -14.14 -17.16 -4.88
CA TYR A 213 -14.03 -17.15 -3.42
C TYR A 213 -15.14 -16.36 -2.74
N MET A 214 -15.90 -15.58 -3.51
CA MET A 214 -16.99 -14.73 -2.98
C MET A 214 -18.32 -15.46 -2.77
N GLY A 215 -18.48 -16.67 -3.36
CA GLY A 215 -19.72 -17.46 -3.22
C GLY A 215 -19.83 -18.14 -1.86
N GLY A 216 -20.96 -17.91 -1.14
CA GLY A 216 -21.26 -18.60 0.12
C GLY A 216 -20.50 -18.12 1.36
N VAL A 217 -19.87 -16.94 1.31
CA VAL A 217 -19.23 -16.27 2.44
C VAL A 217 -20.15 -15.21 3.04
N ALA A 218 -19.93 -14.84 4.30
CA ALA A 218 -20.79 -13.88 5.00
C ALA A 218 -20.50 -12.43 4.62
N SER A 219 -19.24 -12.13 4.23
CA SER A 219 -18.80 -10.78 3.88
C SER A 219 -17.70 -10.83 2.82
N PRO A 220 -17.40 -9.71 2.13
CA PRO A 220 -16.23 -9.61 1.24
C PRO A 220 -14.90 -9.90 1.94
N TYR A 221 -14.74 -9.49 3.19
CA TYR A 221 -13.60 -9.83 4.04
C TYR A 221 -13.41 -11.34 4.21
N ASP A 222 -14.50 -12.09 4.45
CA ASP A 222 -14.45 -13.55 4.55
C ASP A 222 -14.10 -14.20 3.20
N GLY A 223 -14.45 -13.55 2.08
CA GLY A 223 -14.06 -13.97 0.74
C GLY A 223 -12.56 -13.92 0.53
N GLU A 224 -11.90 -12.86 0.96
CA GLU A 224 -10.44 -12.75 0.92
C GLU A 224 -9.74 -13.67 1.93
N THR A 225 -10.28 -13.82 3.13
CA THR A 225 -9.81 -14.84 4.09
C THR A 225 -9.82 -16.24 3.47
N ARG A 226 -10.89 -16.61 2.77
CA ARG A 226 -10.99 -17.87 2.03
C ARG A 226 -9.99 -17.97 0.88
N PHE A 227 -9.73 -16.87 0.18
CA PHE A 227 -8.72 -16.82 -0.88
C PHE A 227 -7.32 -17.07 -0.34
N VAL A 228 -6.93 -16.41 0.74
CA VAL A 228 -5.64 -16.63 1.43
C VAL A 228 -5.52 -18.06 1.92
N ASP A 229 -6.57 -18.63 2.53
CA ASP A 229 -6.58 -20.02 3.01
C ASP A 229 -6.26 -21.02 1.88
N ALA A 230 -6.83 -20.79 0.69
CA ALA A 230 -6.55 -21.61 -0.49
C ALA A 230 -5.11 -21.45 -0.99
N GLN A 231 -4.53 -20.25 -0.94
CA GLN A 231 -3.14 -20.03 -1.32
C GLN A 231 -2.16 -20.63 -0.29
N LEU A 232 -2.50 -20.52 0.98
CA LEU A 232 -1.75 -21.16 2.06
C LEU A 232 -1.70 -22.69 1.89
N ALA A 233 -2.78 -23.34 1.42
CA ALA A 233 -2.79 -24.77 1.10
C ALA A 233 -1.71 -25.14 0.08
N ARG A 234 -1.56 -24.34 -0.98
CA ARG A 234 -0.54 -24.53 -2.02
C ARG A 234 0.88 -24.41 -1.44
N LEU A 235 1.10 -23.39 -0.61
CA LEU A 235 2.38 -23.14 0.04
C LEU A 235 2.77 -24.31 0.98
N LEU A 236 1.84 -24.71 1.87
CA LEU A 236 2.08 -25.79 2.83
C LEU A 236 2.38 -27.13 2.14
N LYS A 237 1.67 -27.46 1.07
CA LYS A 237 1.95 -28.68 0.26
C LYS A 237 3.39 -28.70 -0.23
N SER A 238 3.95 -27.57 -0.65
CA SER A 238 5.34 -27.48 -1.09
C SER A 238 6.34 -27.58 0.07
N VAL A 239 6.03 -26.96 1.21
CA VAL A 239 6.88 -27.02 2.41
C VAL A 239 6.91 -28.44 3.00
N ASP A 240 5.76 -29.11 3.11
CA ASP A 240 5.64 -30.49 3.57
C ASP A 240 6.41 -31.46 2.62
N GLY A 241 6.44 -31.16 1.33
CA GLY A 241 7.19 -31.91 0.30
C GLY A 241 8.71 -31.66 0.30
N ALA A 242 9.23 -30.73 1.08
CA ALA A 242 10.66 -30.37 1.07
C ALA A 242 11.59 -31.36 1.77
N GLY A 243 11.09 -32.50 2.22
CA GLY A 243 11.86 -33.65 2.74
C GLY A 243 12.53 -33.45 4.11
N LYS A 244 12.32 -32.31 4.77
CA LYS A 244 12.77 -32.01 6.14
C LYS A 244 11.59 -31.63 7.02
N PRO A 245 11.65 -31.99 8.33
CA PRO A 245 10.67 -31.46 9.28
C PRO A 245 10.63 -29.94 9.25
N ALA A 246 9.46 -29.35 9.39
CA ALA A 246 9.28 -27.91 9.36
C ALA A 246 8.66 -27.39 10.68
N VAL A 247 9.13 -26.24 11.13
CA VAL A 247 8.43 -25.35 12.06
C VAL A 247 7.58 -24.41 11.22
N ILE A 248 6.28 -24.42 11.43
CA ILE A 248 5.33 -23.57 10.71
C ILE A 248 4.61 -22.72 11.74
N LEU A 249 4.70 -21.41 11.64
CA LEU A 249 3.97 -20.45 12.44
C LEU A 249 3.16 -19.57 11.52
N VAL A 250 1.84 -19.55 11.75
CA VAL A 250 0.89 -18.67 11.05
C VAL A 250 0.26 -17.73 12.09
N THR A 251 0.35 -16.43 11.82
CA THR A 251 -0.24 -15.37 12.64
C THR A 251 -0.70 -14.22 11.75
N ALA A 252 -1.28 -13.20 12.35
CA ALA A 252 -1.50 -11.91 11.72
C ALA A 252 -0.67 -10.84 12.44
N ASP A 253 -0.51 -9.72 11.80
CA ASP A 253 0.11 -8.53 12.38
C ASP A 253 -0.88 -7.76 13.26
N HIS A 254 -2.10 -7.56 12.76
CA HIS A 254 -3.24 -6.97 13.46
C HIS A 254 -4.57 -7.55 12.92
N GLY A 255 -5.69 -7.10 13.48
CA GLY A 255 -7.03 -7.42 13.01
C GLY A 255 -7.63 -6.29 12.17
N GLU A 256 -8.94 -6.35 11.98
CA GLU A 256 -9.74 -5.42 11.19
C GLU A 256 -11.01 -5.07 11.94
N SER A 257 -11.32 -3.79 12.07
CA SER A 257 -12.65 -3.37 12.50
C SER A 257 -13.57 -3.39 11.27
N LEU A 258 -14.67 -4.07 11.40
CA LEU A 258 -15.68 -4.19 10.35
C LEU A 258 -16.92 -3.34 10.68
N GLY A 259 -16.69 -2.20 11.34
CA GLY A 259 -17.69 -1.25 11.81
C GLY A 259 -17.86 -1.25 13.33
N GLU A 260 -17.19 -2.15 14.06
CA GLU A 260 -17.21 -2.14 15.52
C GLU A 260 -16.61 -0.84 16.05
N HIS A 261 -17.17 -0.31 17.13
CA HIS A 261 -16.78 0.96 17.75
C HIS A 261 -16.80 2.17 16.78
N GLY A 262 -17.42 2.01 15.59
CA GLY A 262 -17.52 3.06 14.56
C GLY A 262 -16.28 3.21 13.68
N GLU A 263 -15.28 2.33 13.79
CA GLU A 263 -14.15 2.25 12.87
C GLU A 263 -14.48 1.30 11.73
N ASP A 264 -14.35 1.74 10.48
CA ASP A 264 -14.70 0.93 9.31
C ASP A 264 -13.58 -0.06 8.93
N THR A 265 -12.32 0.23 9.30
CA THR A 265 -11.13 -0.56 8.97
C THR A 265 -10.22 -0.72 10.21
N HIS A 266 -9.02 -0.18 10.19
CA HIS A 266 -8.05 -0.26 11.28
C HIS A 266 -7.19 1.01 11.36
N GLY A 267 -6.31 1.08 12.34
CA GLY A 267 -5.30 2.12 12.49
C GLY A 267 -5.56 3.07 13.66
N ILE A 268 -6.81 3.23 14.10
CA ILE A 268 -7.17 4.18 15.15
C ILE A 268 -7.28 3.49 16.50
N PHE A 269 -8.21 2.53 16.63
CA PHE A 269 -8.54 1.93 17.92
C PHE A 269 -7.70 0.71 18.28
N LEU A 270 -7.66 0.42 19.59
CA LEU A 270 -6.92 -0.70 20.19
C LEU A 270 -7.85 -1.75 20.81
N TYR A 271 -9.05 -1.88 20.26
CA TYR A 271 -9.97 -2.95 20.64
C TYR A 271 -9.52 -4.30 20.10
N ASP A 272 -9.99 -5.40 20.71
CA ASP A 272 -9.57 -6.75 20.25
C ASP A 272 -9.93 -7.02 18.79
N ALA A 273 -10.93 -6.33 18.20
CA ALA A 273 -11.22 -6.38 16.77
C ALA A 273 -10.00 -6.05 15.92
N THR A 274 -9.18 -5.07 16.34
CA THR A 274 -8.00 -4.60 15.59
C THR A 274 -6.67 -5.14 16.10
N ILE A 275 -6.59 -5.74 17.30
CA ILE A 275 -5.32 -6.25 17.84
C ILE A 275 -5.31 -7.72 18.19
N ARG A 276 -6.47 -8.42 18.29
CA ARG A 276 -6.52 -9.86 18.52
C ARG A 276 -6.31 -10.62 17.21
N VAL A 277 -5.27 -11.46 17.16
CA VAL A 277 -4.82 -12.16 15.96
C VAL A 277 -4.81 -13.68 16.16
N PRO A 278 -4.87 -14.51 15.10
CA PRO A 278 -4.64 -15.94 15.19
C PRO A 278 -3.17 -16.22 15.51
N PHE A 279 -2.91 -17.38 16.17
CA PHE A 279 -1.56 -17.87 16.39
C PHE A 279 -1.57 -19.41 16.34
N LEU A 280 -1.13 -19.95 15.21
CA LEU A 280 -1.11 -21.37 14.90
C LEU A 280 0.34 -21.85 14.75
N LEU A 281 0.71 -22.89 15.48
CA LEU A 281 2.08 -23.39 15.52
C LEU A 281 2.12 -24.90 15.28
N VAL A 282 2.86 -25.32 14.25
CA VAL A 282 3.20 -26.72 14.01
C VAL A 282 4.72 -26.86 14.11
N ALA A 283 5.20 -27.78 14.92
CA ALA A 283 6.63 -28.02 15.03
C ALA A 283 6.92 -29.48 15.38
N PRO A 284 8.09 -30.02 14.99
CA PRO A 284 8.52 -31.38 15.38
C PRO A 284 8.53 -31.54 16.90
N GLY A 285 7.91 -32.61 17.37
CA GLY A 285 7.85 -32.95 18.81
C GLY A 285 6.73 -32.19 19.58
N LEU A 286 5.96 -31.34 18.96
CA LEU A 286 4.74 -30.79 19.56
C LEU A 286 3.51 -31.61 19.14
N SER A 287 2.60 -31.85 20.09
CA SER A 287 1.34 -32.53 19.86
C SER A 287 0.19 -31.52 19.75
N PRO A 288 -0.85 -31.83 18.98
CA PRO A 288 -2.01 -30.97 18.82
C PRO A 288 -2.64 -30.59 20.16
N ARG A 289 -2.92 -29.30 20.35
CA ARG A 289 -3.61 -28.77 21.54
C ARG A 289 -4.09 -27.35 21.38
N VAL A 290 -5.00 -26.96 22.24
CA VAL A 290 -5.35 -25.55 22.46
C VAL A 290 -4.62 -25.07 23.71
N VAL A 291 -4.00 -23.91 23.62
CA VAL A 291 -3.33 -23.21 24.73
C VAL A 291 -4.16 -21.96 25.02
N ASP A 292 -4.93 -22.01 26.11
CA ASP A 292 -5.75 -20.87 26.58
C ASP A 292 -4.93 -19.82 27.32
N ARG A 293 -3.84 -20.26 27.95
CA ARG A 293 -2.87 -19.41 28.67
C ARG A 293 -1.43 -19.91 28.47
N PRO A 294 -0.44 -19.06 28.31
CA PRO A 294 -0.51 -17.59 28.36
C PRO A 294 -1.09 -16.98 27.07
N VAL A 295 -1.48 -15.71 27.14
CA VAL A 295 -1.74 -14.89 25.96
C VAL A 295 -0.43 -14.76 25.15
N ALA A 296 -0.46 -15.16 23.88
CA ALA A 296 0.66 -14.97 22.97
C ALA A 296 0.73 -13.51 22.50
N ARG A 297 1.94 -13.01 22.21
CA ARG A 297 2.15 -11.64 21.77
C ARG A 297 2.96 -11.65 20.48
N GLY A 298 2.80 -10.67 19.61
CA GLY A 298 3.57 -10.54 18.38
C GLY A 298 5.08 -10.63 18.63
N ILE A 299 5.58 -10.04 19.73
CA ILE A 299 7.00 -10.11 20.13
C ILE A 299 7.48 -11.51 20.54
N ASP A 300 6.58 -12.44 20.84
CA ASP A 300 6.92 -13.80 21.22
C ASP A 300 7.25 -14.71 20.01
N VAL A 301 6.94 -14.23 18.77
CA VAL A 301 7.18 -14.97 17.51
C VAL A 301 8.68 -15.25 17.32
N LEU A 302 9.52 -14.22 17.36
CA LEU A 302 10.97 -14.37 17.17
C LEU A 302 11.59 -15.38 18.14
N PRO A 303 11.47 -15.22 19.47
CA PRO A 303 12.11 -16.14 20.40
C PRO A 303 11.53 -17.55 20.31
N THR A 304 10.27 -17.72 19.92
CA THR A 304 9.65 -19.03 19.71
C THR A 304 10.24 -19.76 18.50
N LEU A 305 10.40 -19.08 17.36
CA LEU A 305 11.00 -19.65 16.15
C LEU A 305 12.47 -20.02 16.37
N VAL A 306 13.24 -19.15 17.01
CA VAL A 306 14.66 -19.35 17.32
C VAL A 306 14.85 -20.58 18.24
N ASP A 307 14.02 -20.71 19.30
CA ASP A 307 14.07 -21.84 20.23
C ASP A 307 13.66 -23.16 19.54
N LEU A 308 12.57 -23.15 18.75
CA LEU A 308 12.11 -24.35 18.02
C LEU A 308 13.13 -24.81 16.95
N ALA A 309 13.90 -23.90 16.39
CA ALA A 309 14.99 -24.19 15.47
C ALA A 309 16.27 -24.66 16.19
N GLY A 310 16.30 -24.69 17.52
CA GLY A 310 17.47 -25.04 18.33
C GLY A 310 18.60 -24.03 18.20
N LEU A 311 18.30 -22.75 17.99
CA LEU A 311 19.27 -21.66 17.92
C LEU A 311 19.43 -20.97 19.27
N PRO A 312 20.59 -20.31 19.52
CA PRO A 312 20.81 -19.58 20.76
C PRO A 312 19.77 -18.43 20.93
N ALA A 313 19.13 -18.39 22.10
CA ALA A 313 18.30 -17.29 22.47
C ALA A 313 19.12 -15.99 22.60
N ARG A 314 18.52 -14.85 22.24
CA ARG A 314 19.04 -13.51 22.54
C ARG A 314 18.08 -12.75 23.44
N GLY A 315 18.61 -11.75 24.15
CA GLY A 315 17.78 -10.87 24.98
C GLY A 315 16.87 -10.03 24.07
N VAL A 316 15.58 -10.27 24.16
CA VAL A 316 14.47 -9.50 23.54
C VAL A 316 13.36 -9.37 24.59
N GLU A 317 12.34 -8.57 24.33
CA GLU A 317 11.21 -8.42 25.26
C GLU A 317 10.24 -9.61 25.18
N GLY A 318 10.15 -10.23 24.00
CA GLY A 318 9.37 -11.45 23.81
C GLY A 318 9.99 -12.66 24.48
N ARG A 319 9.19 -13.69 24.71
CA ARG A 319 9.62 -14.98 25.27
C ARG A 319 9.25 -16.14 24.35
N SER A 320 10.00 -17.23 24.44
CA SER A 320 9.62 -18.47 23.74
C SER A 320 8.35 -19.07 24.30
N LEU A 321 7.41 -19.38 23.42
CA LEU A 321 6.18 -20.09 23.73
C LEU A 321 6.31 -21.61 23.59
N ARG A 322 7.50 -22.16 23.27
CA ARG A 322 7.76 -23.60 23.09
C ARG A 322 7.28 -24.42 24.29
N ARG A 323 7.55 -23.96 25.51
CA ARG A 323 7.14 -24.66 26.74
C ARG A 323 5.64 -24.68 26.91
N ALA A 324 4.95 -23.55 26.63
CA ALA A 324 3.49 -23.49 26.63
C ALA A 324 2.89 -24.41 25.54
N ALA A 325 3.48 -24.39 24.34
CA ALA A 325 3.12 -25.27 23.24
C ALA A 325 3.35 -26.76 23.56
N ALA A 326 4.33 -27.08 24.41
CA ALA A 326 4.55 -28.43 24.93
C ALA A 326 3.61 -28.81 26.10
N GLY A 327 2.76 -27.87 26.57
CA GLY A 327 1.76 -28.13 27.63
C GLY A 327 2.16 -27.65 29.02
N GLU A 328 3.28 -26.95 29.15
CA GLU A 328 3.64 -26.36 30.43
C GLU A 328 2.80 -25.06 30.66
N ARG A 329 2.36 -24.87 31.89
CA ARG A 329 1.68 -23.64 32.28
C ARG A 329 2.70 -22.53 32.53
N LEU A 330 2.67 -21.52 31.69
CA LEU A 330 3.46 -20.31 31.88
C LEU A 330 2.61 -19.20 32.52
N ALA A 331 3.27 -18.30 33.26
CA ALA A 331 2.60 -17.11 33.78
C ALA A 331 2.17 -16.21 32.60
N ASP A 332 1.02 -15.54 32.73
CA ASP A 332 0.66 -14.49 31.81
C ASP A 332 1.57 -13.28 31.98
N GLU A 333 1.95 -12.66 30.86
CA GLU A 333 2.65 -11.39 30.84
C GLU A 333 1.75 -10.35 30.15
N PRO A 334 1.72 -9.13 30.67
CA PRO A 334 0.94 -8.08 30.04
C PRO A 334 1.47 -7.75 28.64
N SER A 335 0.60 -7.24 27.78
CA SER A 335 0.96 -6.74 26.46
C SER A 335 0.72 -5.24 26.38
N TYR A 336 1.70 -4.53 25.84
CA TYR A 336 1.59 -3.15 25.41
C TYR A 336 1.10 -3.09 23.97
N ALA A 337 0.20 -2.15 23.66
CA ALA A 337 -0.14 -1.80 22.29
C ALA A 337 -0.33 -0.28 22.18
N GLU A 338 -0.12 0.26 20.96
CA GLU A 338 -0.29 1.68 20.70
C GLU A 338 -0.88 1.95 19.32
N SER A 339 -1.54 3.11 19.19
CA SER A 339 -1.81 3.77 17.92
C SER A 339 -1.46 5.25 18.04
N LEU A 340 -0.44 5.67 17.31
CA LEU A 340 -0.10 7.08 17.12
C LEU A 340 -0.79 7.67 15.89
N HIS A 341 -1.44 6.84 15.10
CA HIS A 341 -2.12 7.25 13.87
C HIS A 341 -3.11 8.40 14.05
N PRO A 342 -3.98 8.44 15.09
CA PRO A 342 -4.85 9.57 15.36
C PRO A 342 -4.09 10.89 15.56
N GLN A 343 -2.95 10.84 16.24
CA GLN A 343 -2.11 12.03 16.48
C GLN A 343 -1.41 12.48 15.21
N LEU A 344 -0.81 11.55 14.50
CA LEU A 344 0.01 11.84 13.33
C LEU A 344 -0.83 12.28 12.13
N GLN A 345 -2.05 11.75 11.96
CA GLN A 345 -2.94 12.06 10.83
C GLN A 345 -3.89 13.23 11.12
N TYR A 346 -4.44 13.29 12.32
CA TYR A 346 -5.54 14.19 12.63
C TYR A 346 -5.20 15.23 13.72
N GLY A 347 -4.06 15.11 14.38
CA GLY A 347 -3.68 15.94 15.53
C GLY A 347 -4.47 15.62 16.80
N TRP A 348 -5.13 14.46 16.87
CA TRP A 348 -5.88 14.01 18.05
C TRP A 348 -4.96 13.41 19.11
N ALA A 349 -5.52 12.93 20.21
CA ALA A 349 -4.73 12.20 21.20
C ALA A 349 -4.29 10.83 20.66
N PRO A 350 -3.06 10.37 20.95
CA PRO A 350 -2.65 9.00 20.70
C PRO A 350 -3.36 8.04 21.64
N LEU A 351 -3.42 6.77 21.26
CA LEU A 351 -3.95 5.70 22.11
C LEU A 351 -2.82 4.77 22.54
N HIS A 352 -2.86 4.34 23.80
CA HIS A 352 -1.98 3.32 24.35
C HIS A 352 -2.78 2.33 25.16
N ALA A 353 -2.50 1.04 25.04
CA ALA A 353 -3.20 0.00 25.77
C ALA A 353 -2.23 -0.83 26.62
N TRP A 354 -2.72 -1.24 27.79
CA TRP A 354 -2.12 -2.24 28.65
C TRP A 354 -3.10 -3.37 28.86
N ARG A 355 -2.78 -4.53 28.29
CA ARG A 355 -3.63 -5.70 28.26
C ARG A 355 -3.05 -6.82 29.11
N THR A 356 -3.81 -7.31 30.06
CA THR A 356 -3.59 -8.59 30.74
C THR A 356 -4.44 -9.66 30.09
N ALA A 357 -4.39 -10.87 30.59
CA ALA A 357 -5.29 -11.93 30.12
C ALA A 357 -6.77 -11.65 30.34
N LYS A 358 -7.10 -10.88 31.40
CA LYS A 358 -8.48 -10.60 31.79
C LYS A 358 -8.92 -9.17 31.54
N TYR A 359 -8.06 -8.20 31.75
CA TYR A 359 -8.43 -6.79 31.68
C TYR A 359 -7.58 -6.06 30.66
N LYS A 360 -8.20 -5.06 30.01
CA LYS A 360 -7.51 -4.10 29.16
C LYS A 360 -7.88 -2.68 29.58
N VAL A 361 -6.86 -1.85 29.78
CA VAL A 361 -7.00 -0.39 29.89
C VAL A 361 -6.54 0.23 28.59
N ILE A 362 -7.32 1.18 28.07
CA ILE A 362 -6.92 2.03 26.95
C ILE A 362 -6.74 3.44 27.48
N GLU A 363 -5.53 3.97 27.41
CA GLU A 363 -5.17 5.33 27.74
C GLU A 363 -5.56 6.24 26.58
N ALA A 364 -6.43 7.17 26.88
CA ALA A 364 -6.99 8.19 26.01
C ALA A 364 -7.34 9.40 26.87
N PRO A 365 -7.77 10.54 26.32
CA PRO A 365 -8.33 11.64 27.11
C PRO A 365 -9.45 11.19 28.06
N ARG A 366 -10.27 10.25 27.65
CA ARG A 366 -11.17 9.48 28.50
C ARG A 366 -10.71 8.02 28.50
N ALA A 367 -9.97 7.64 29.55
CA ALA A 367 -9.46 6.28 29.70
C ALA A 367 -10.61 5.28 29.79
N GLU A 368 -10.42 4.09 29.25
CA GLU A 368 -11.39 2.99 29.23
C GLU A 368 -10.83 1.77 29.94
N LEU A 369 -11.71 0.94 30.49
CA LEU A 369 -11.38 -0.34 31.13
C LEU A 369 -12.36 -1.41 30.69
N TYR A 370 -11.85 -2.55 30.21
CA TYR A 370 -12.65 -3.70 29.78
C TYR A 370 -12.30 -4.98 30.53
N ASP A 371 -13.31 -5.78 30.86
CA ASP A 371 -13.17 -7.16 31.36
C ASP A 371 -13.35 -8.11 30.17
N LEU A 372 -12.26 -8.54 29.56
CA LEU A 372 -12.23 -9.32 28.32
C LEU A 372 -12.82 -10.74 28.45
N GLU A 373 -12.98 -11.26 29.68
CA GLU A 373 -13.64 -12.54 29.93
C GLU A 373 -15.17 -12.39 29.95
N ALA A 374 -15.65 -11.31 30.53
CA ALA A 374 -17.08 -11.02 30.64
C ALA A 374 -17.64 -10.28 29.42
N ASP A 375 -16.82 -9.50 28.74
CA ASP A 375 -17.17 -8.63 27.62
C ASP A 375 -16.07 -8.70 26.53
N PRO A 376 -15.96 -9.82 25.81
CA PRO A 376 -14.94 -9.98 24.76
C PRO A 376 -15.11 -9.03 23.57
N GLY A 377 -16.29 -8.42 23.40
CA GLY A 377 -16.58 -7.41 22.37
C GLY A 377 -16.28 -5.98 22.81
N GLU A 378 -15.87 -5.77 24.07
CA GLU A 378 -15.50 -4.46 24.63
C GLU A 378 -16.60 -3.39 24.48
N ALA A 379 -17.85 -3.83 24.64
CA ALA A 379 -19.02 -2.96 24.49
C ALA A 379 -19.33 -2.13 25.76
N HIS A 380 -18.79 -2.51 26.92
CA HIS A 380 -19.15 -1.94 28.22
C HIS A 380 -17.91 -1.44 28.96
N ASP A 381 -17.60 -0.17 28.81
CA ASP A 381 -16.54 0.50 29.59
C ASP A 381 -16.83 0.48 31.09
N ARG A 382 -15.91 -0.06 31.86
CA ARG A 382 -15.97 -0.20 33.32
C ARG A 382 -15.10 0.79 34.06
N SER A 383 -14.51 1.77 33.38
CA SER A 383 -13.58 2.73 33.98
C SER A 383 -14.18 3.49 35.16
N ALA A 384 -15.46 3.85 35.07
CA ALA A 384 -16.18 4.52 36.14
C ALA A 384 -16.54 3.58 37.33
N GLN A 385 -16.70 2.26 37.08
CA GLN A 385 -17.04 1.28 38.09
C GLN A 385 -15.81 0.75 38.86
N ASP A 386 -14.62 0.72 38.23
CA ASP A 386 -13.38 0.24 38.86
C ASP A 386 -12.20 1.22 38.62
N PRO A 387 -12.27 2.46 39.16
CA PRO A 387 -11.23 3.45 38.96
C PRO A 387 -9.89 3.05 39.61
N SER A 388 -9.92 2.18 40.61
CA SER A 388 -8.72 1.68 41.27
C SER A 388 -7.91 0.77 40.33
N ARG A 389 -8.56 -0.07 39.57
CA ARG A 389 -7.95 -0.91 38.54
C ARG A 389 -7.40 -0.08 37.40
N VAL A 390 -8.17 0.91 36.93
CA VAL A 390 -7.68 1.88 35.93
C VAL A 390 -6.36 2.51 36.40
N ALA A 391 -6.32 3.04 37.64
CA ALA A 391 -5.12 3.68 38.17
C ALA A 391 -3.94 2.70 38.28
N ALA A 392 -4.17 1.46 38.73
CA ALA A 392 -3.13 0.44 38.82
C ALA A 392 -2.56 0.06 37.45
N MET A 393 -3.43 -0.21 36.45
CA MET A 393 -3.00 -0.60 35.12
C MET A 393 -2.31 0.56 34.36
N ARG A 394 -2.83 1.78 34.49
CA ARG A 394 -2.18 3.00 33.95
C ARG A 394 -0.77 3.20 34.52
N LYS A 395 -0.56 2.94 35.80
CA LYS A 395 0.77 3.04 36.41
C LYS A 395 1.77 2.10 35.74
N GLU A 396 1.39 0.87 35.45
CA GLU A 396 2.26 -0.09 34.77
C GLU A 396 2.47 0.31 33.28
N LEU A 397 1.43 0.76 32.59
CA LEU A 397 1.53 1.31 31.23
C LEU A 397 2.53 2.48 31.18
N LEU A 398 2.40 3.47 32.05
CA LEU A 398 3.29 4.63 32.10
C LEU A 398 4.73 4.24 32.46
N ARG A 399 4.92 3.20 33.30
CA ARG A 399 6.24 2.64 33.59
C ARG A 399 6.87 2.03 32.37
N ALA A 400 6.13 1.25 31.57
CA ALA A 400 6.61 0.69 30.32
C ALA A 400 6.99 1.80 29.32
N MET A 401 6.16 2.81 29.18
CA MET A 401 6.42 3.95 28.28
C MET A 401 7.63 4.80 28.69
N ALA A 402 8.02 4.81 29.96
CA ALA A 402 9.17 5.59 30.44
C ALA A 402 10.54 5.08 29.91
N THR A 403 10.61 3.89 29.32
CA THR A 403 11.82 3.27 28.78
C THR A 403 11.94 3.36 27.27
N THR A 404 11.18 4.23 26.63
CA THR A 404 11.12 4.37 25.16
C THR A 404 12.47 4.76 24.55
N THR A 405 12.85 4.10 23.45
CA THR A 405 13.99 4.52 22.61
C THR A 405 13.61 5.76 21.79
N PRO A 406 14.61 6.54 21.31
CA PRO A 406 14.35 7.64 20.40
C PRO A 406 13.55 7.21 19.17
N ASP A 407 12.68 8.09 18.69
CA ASP A 407 11.87 7.90 17.50
C ASP A 407 12.75 7.63 16.27
N ALA A 408 12.42 6.59 15.52
CA ALA A 408 13.11 6.16 14.28
C ALA A 408 12.49 6.80 13.02
N SER A 409 11.71 7.88 13.17
CA SER A 409 11.10 8.56 12.04
C SER A 409 12.15 9.16 11.09
N GLN A 410 11.91 9.02 9.80
CA GLN A 410 12.67 9.64 8.73
C GLN A 410 11.70 10.36 7.79
N ALA A 411 12.17 11.42 7.13
CA ALA A 411 11.37 12.08 6.10
C ALA A 411 11.10 11.08 4.96
N ALA A 412 9.82 10.77 4.73
CA ALA A 412 9.41 9.92 3.62
C ALA A 412 9.64 10.65 2.29
N ASP A 413 10.11 9.93 1.27
CA ASP A 413 10.19 10.47 -0.08
C ASP A 413 8.80 10.53 -0.78
N ALA A 414 8.74 11.17 -1.94
CA ALA A 414 7.49 11.41 -2.67
C ALA A 414 6.76 10.10 -3.03
N GLU A 415 7.49 9.09 -3.51
CA GLU A 415 6.90 7.80 -3.86
C GLU A 415 6.27 7.12 -2.64
N THR A 416 6.94 7.18 -1.50
CA THR A 416 6.43 6.66 -0.24
C THR A 416 5.13 7.35 0.16
N ARG A 417 5.09 8.67 0.08
CA ARG A 417 3.92 9.47 0.44
C ARG A 417 2.72 9.22 -0.47
N GLU A 418 2.94 9.17 -1.79
CA GLU A 418 1.89 8.87 -2.76
C GLU A 418 1.24 7.51 -2.47
N LYS A 419 2.06 6.47 -2.27
CA LYS A 419 1.57 5.11 -2.03
C LYS A 419 0.90 4.95 -0.69
N LEU A 420 1.43 5.60 0.36
CA LEU A 420 0.78 5.63 1.67
C LEU A 420 -0.53 6.43 1.64
N GLY A 421 -0.55 7.51 0.88
CA GLY A 421 -1.78 8.28 0.65
C GLY A 421 -2.86 7.45 -0.03
N ALA A 422 -2.51 6.60 -0.98
CA ALA A 422 -3.43 5.66 -1.62
C ALA A 422 -3.97 4.61 -0.64
N LEU A 423 -3.18 4.23 0.37
CA LEU A 423 -3.57 3.31 1.45
C LEU A 423 -4.31 4.01 2.61
N GLY A 424 -4.58 5.32 2.52
CA GLY A 424 -5.23 6.08 3.57
C GLY A 424 -4.29 6.69 4.63
N TYR A 425 -2.98 6.48 4.53
CA TYR A 425 -1.97 7.01 5.46
C TYR A 425 -1.40 8.36 4.99
N VAL A 426 -2.18 9.42 5.06
CA VAL A 426 -1.91 10.70 4.34
C VAL A 426 -1.04 11.69 5.11
N GLY A 427 -0.79 11.50 6.41
CA GLY A 427 -0.41 12.62 7.30
C GLY A 427 1.05 12.81 7.64
N THR A 428 1.92 11.79 7.61
CA THR A 428 3.18 11.83 8.37
C THR A 428 4.45 11.99 7.55
N ALA A 429 4.32 12.16 6.27
CA ALA A 429 5.44 12.03 5.36
C ALA A 429 6.26 13.32 5.14
N GLY A 430 6.77 13.95 6.18
CA GLY A 430 7.80 14.99 6.06
C GLY A 430 7.54 16.34 6.74
N GLY A 431 6.50 16.43 7.56
CA GLY A 431 6.25 17.60 8.43
C GLY A 431 6.41 17.24 9.91
N SER A 432 6.52 18.23 10.78
CA SER A 432 6.32 18.03 12.20
C SER A 432 4.95 17.42 12.45
N ALA A 433 4.80 16.57 13.48
CA ALA A 433 3.48 16.07 13.85
C ALA A 433 2.48 17.25 14.00
N PRO A 434 1.21 17.10 13.61
CA PRO A 434 0.21 18.15 13.81
C PRO A 434 0.21 18.61 15.26
N THR A 435 -0.07 19.90 15.50
CA THR A 435 -0.21 20.41 16.88
C THR A 435 -1.33 19.62 17.56
N PRO A 436 -1.05 18.95 18.70
CA PRO A 436 -2.05 18.14 19.36
C PRO A 436 -3.26 18.97 19.77
N THR A 437 -4.46 18.60 19.32
CA THR A 437 -5.72 19.22 19.74
C THR A 437 -6.21 18.66 21.08
N GLY A 438 -5.68 17.47 21.48
CA GLY A 438 -6.14 16.73 22.64
C GLY A 438 -7.52 16.07 22.46
N ARG A 439 -8.09 16.11 21.26
CA ARG A 439 -9.38 15.47 20.97
C ARG A 439 -9.29 13.96 21.19
N ASP A 440 -10.28 13.41 21.85
CA ASP A 440 -10.41 11.96 22.00
C ASP A 440 -10.79 11.34 20.64
N PRO A 441 -10.07 10.32 20.13
CA PRO A 441 -10.40 9.66 18.88
C PRO A 441 -11.84 9.13 18.79
N LYS A 442 -12.45 8.77 19.92
CA LYS A 442 -13.85 8.33 19.97
C LYS A 442 -14.84 9.43 19.56
N ASP A 443 -14.51 10.70 19.80
CA ASP A 443 -15.33 11.83 19.37
C ASP A 443 -15.07 12.22 17.89
N GLY A 444 -13.99 11.68 17.32
CA GLY A 444 -13.56 12.00 15.97
C GLY A 444 -13.86 10.91 14.93
N ILE A 445 -14.12 9.67 15.33
CA ILE A 445 -14.20 8.54 14.39
C ILE A 445 -15.23 8.74 13.27
N GLY A 446 -16.39 9.34 13.58
CA GLY A 446 -17.38 9.65 12.56
C GLY A 446 -16.91 10.66 11.50
N LEU A 447 -15.93 11.51 11.83
CA LEU A 447 -15.32 12.42 10.86
C LEU A 447 -14.39 11.65 9.92
N VAL A 448 -13.68 10.64 10.42
CA VAL A 448 -12.80 9.79 9.61
C VAL A 448 -13.59 8.97 8.59
N THR A 449 -14.69 8.34 9.02
CA THR A 449 -15.62 7.64 8.12
C THR A 449 -16.16 8.57 7.02
N ARG A 450 -16.55 9.80 7.38
CA ARG A 450 -17.00 10.81 6.40
C ARG A 450 -15.87 11.26 5.46
N LEU A 451 -14.65 11.43 5.99
CA LEU A 451 -13.49 11.75 5.18
C LEU A 451 -13.16 10.62 4.20
N GLY A 452 -13.18 9.37 4.62
CA GLY A 452 -12.95 8.20 3.76
C GLY A 452 -13.92 8.15 2.58
N ARG A 453 -15.23 8.40 2.82
CA ARG A 453 -16.26 8.48 1.77
C ARG A 453 -16.05 9.62 0.76
N ASN A 454 -15.32 10.66 1.13
CA ASN A 454 -15.03 11.84 0.32
C ASN A 454 -13.53 12.00 0.04
N GLY A 455 -12.78 10.90 0.15
CA GLY A 455 -11.34 10.87 -0.04
C GLY A 455 -10.87 11.27 -1.43
N MET A 456 -9.59 11.06 -1.72
CA MET A 456 -8.91 11.58 -2.92
C MET A 456 -9.58 11.19 -4.24
N THR A 457 -10.17 9.99 -4.34
CA THR A 457 -10.89 9.55 -5.54
C THR A 457 -12.12 10.42 -5.78
N VAL A 458 -12.98 10.61 -4.75
CA VAL A 458 -14.20 11.45 -4.86
C VAL A 458 -13.82 12.90 -5.08
N ALA A 459 -12.75 13.39 -4.43
CA ALA A 459 -12.24 14.74 -4.63
C ALA A 459 -11.87 15.02 -6.10
N ARG A 460 -11.42 14.01 -6.83
CA ARG A 460 -11.07 14.12 -8.25
C ARG A 460 -12.25 13.89 -9.20
N THR A 461 -13.16 12.97 -8.87
CA THR A 461 -14.26 12.54 -9.76
C THR A 461 -15.57 13.29 -9.52
N GLU A 462 -15.84 13.70 -8.27
CA GLU A 462 -17.04 14.43 -7.85
C GLU A 462 -16.66 15.68 -7.02
N PRO A 463 -15.84 16.62 -7.57
CA PRO A 463 -15.17 17.65 -6.77
C PRO A 463 -16.12 18.58 -6.02
N GLU A 464 -17.22 18.98 -6.59
CA GLU A 464 -18.18 19.88 -5.92
C GLU A 464 -18.90 19.22 -4.73
N LYS A 465 -19.15 17.91 -4.79
CA LYS A 465 -19.67 17.15 -3.66
C LYS A 465 -18.61 17.06 -2.56
N ALA A 466 -17.39 16.70 -2.92
CA ALA A 466 -16.26 16.62 -1.98
C ALA A 466 -16.00 17.94 -1.28
N ILE A 467 -15.99 19.07 -2.00
CA ILE A 467 -15.80 20.43 -1.45
C ILE A 467 -16.84 20.73 -0.36
N ARG A 468 -18.12 20.44 -0.60
CA ARG A 468 -19.17 20.68 0.41
C ARG A 468 -18.95 19.87 1.67
N GLU A 469 -18.72 18.55 1.54
CA GLU A 469 -18.52 17.64 2.67
C GLU A 469 -17.24 17.96 3.46
N LEU A 470 -16.12 18.19 2.76
CA LEU A 470 -14.84 18.53 3.37
C LEU A 470 -14.91 19.91 4.07
N THR A 471 -15.70 20.86 3.56
CA THR A 471 -15.93 22.14 4.23
C THR A 471 -16.72 21.96 5.54
N ALA A 472 -17.72 21.06 5.55
CA ALA A 472 -18.45 20.74 6.76
C ALA A 472 -17.53 20.05 7.80
N LEU A 473 -16.67 19.11 7.37
CA LEU A 473 -15.69 18.46 8.25
C LEU A 473 -14.74 19.47 8.91
N LEU A 474 -14.23 20.44 8.15
CA LEU A 474 -13.35 21.50 8.70
C LEU A 474 -14.09 22.47 9.64
N ALA A 475 -15.38 22.64 9.48
CA ALA A 475 -16.19 23.42 10.43
C ALA A 475 -16.36 22.68 11.77
N GLU A 476 -16.42 21.33 11.75
CA GLU A 476 -16.54 20.49 12.95
C GLU A 476 -15.17 20.28 13.63
N ASP A 477 -14.10 20.14 12.85
CA ASP A 477 -12.72 20.00 13.34
C ASP A 477 -11.72 20.76 12.46
N PRO A 478 -11.42 22.04 12.79
CA PRO A 478 -10.43 22.83 12.06
C PRO A 478 -8.98 22.30 12.18
N GLY A 479 -8.73 21.34 13.06
CA GLY A 479 -7.44 20.70 13.28
C GLY A 479 -7.11 19.57 12.29
N MET A 480 -8.09 19.04 11.57
CA MET A 480 -7.90 17.96 10.60
C MET A 480 -7.21 18.44 9.31
N LEU A 481 -5.89 18.56 9.36
CA LEU A 481 -5.09 19.12 8.25
C LEU A 481 -5.19 18.28 6.96
N VAL A 482 -5.40 16.98 7.08
CA VAL A 482 -5.64 16.07 5.94
C VAL A 482 -6.86 16.51 5.12
N VAL A 483 -7.87 17.10 5.75
CA VAL A 483 -9.08 17.60 5.06
C VAL A 483 -8.75 18.81 4.19
N LEU A 484 -7.83 19.71 4.64
CA LEU A 484 -7.34 20.83 3.81
C LEU A 484 -6.65 20.33 2.54
N ARG A 485 -5.77 19.30 2.65
CA ARG A 485 -5.11 18.68 1.49
C ARG A 485 -6.12 18.12 0.50
N THR A 486 -7.05 17.30 1.01
CA THR A 486 -8.07 16.67 0.15
C THR A 486 -8.98 17.72 -0.51
N ARG A 487 -9.33 18.79 0.21
CA ARG A 487 -10.17 19.87 -0.34
C ARG A 487 -9.40 20.71 -1.38
N ALA A 488 -8.10 20.94 -1.19
CA ALA A 488 -7.28 21.60 -2.21
C ALA A 488 -7.25 20.81 -3.52
N VAL A 489 -7.15 19.46 -3.45
CA VAL A 489 -7.25 18.60 -4.63
C VAL A 489 -8.64 18.71 -5.28
N ALA A 490 -9.70 18.73 -4.48
CA ALA A 490 -11.05 18.90 -4.99
C ALA A 490 -11.25 20.28 -5.68
N TYR A 491 -10.72 21.35 -5.08
CA TYR A 491 -10.73 22.69 -5.69
C TYR A 491 -9.97 22.73 -7.02
N ALA A 492 -8.79 22.11 -7.08
CA ALA A 492 -8.02 22.01 -8.31
C ALA A 492 -8.80 21.26 -9.41
N ALA A 493 -9.42 20.13 -9.06
CA ALA A 493 -10.24 19.33 -9.96
C ALA A 493 -11.51 20.07 -10.43
N ALA A 494 -12.07 20.94 -9.59
CA ALA A 494 -13.19 21.82 -9.92
C ALA A 494 -12.81 23.05 -10.77
N GLY A 495 -11.53 23.22 -11.14
CA GLY A 495 -11.06 24.41 -11.85
C GLY A 495 -11.04 25.67 -10.99
N ARG A 496 -10.88 25.54 -9.67
CA ARG A 496 -10.86 26.61 -8.67
C ARG A 496 -9.45 26.74 -8.01
N PRO A 497 -8.39 27.02 -8.78
CA PRO A 497 -7.01 26.98 -8.28
C PRO A 497 -6.75 28.00 -7.15
N ALA A 498 -7.39 29.17 -7.16
CA ALA A 498 -7.22 30.16 -6.10
C ALA A 498 -7.75 29.69 -4.73
N ASP A 499 -8.80 28.85 -4.71
CA ASP A 499 -9.30 28.24 -3.48
C ASP A 499 -8.36 27.13 -2.99
N ALA A 500 -7.79 26.33 -3.90
CA ALA A 500 -6.75 25.35 -3.59
C ALA A 500 -5.50 26.02 -2.97
N VAL A 501 -5.04 27.12 -3.54
CA VAL A 501 -3.93 27.95 -3.00
C VAL A 501 -4.22 28.37 -1.56
N ARG A 502 -5.44 28.79 -1.24
CA ARG A 502 -5.80 29.21 0.12
C ARG A 502 -5.64 28.09 1.14
N ASP A 503 -6.12 26.89 0.84
CA ASP A 503 -6.01 25.73 1.74
C ASP A 503 -4.54 25.29 1.92
N LEU A 504 -3.76 25.29 0.84
CA LEU A 504 -2.34 24.91 0.87
C LEU A 504 -1.47 25.97 1.61
N ARG A 505 -1.81 27.26 1.49
CA ARG A 505 -1.16 28.32 2.28
C ARG A 505 -1.48 28.20 3.77
N GLU A 506 -2.67 27.73 4.13
CA GLU A 506 -2.98 27.44 5.54
C GLU A 506 -2.12 26.29 6.09
N LEU A 507 -1.88 25.23 5.29
CA LEU A 507 -0.92 24.17 5.65
C LEU A 507 0.50 24.72 5.81
N GLU A 508 0.94 25.59 4.88
CA GLU A 508 2.27 26.23 4.95
C GLU A 508 2.42 27.07 6.23
N LYS A 509 1.43 27.89 6.55
CA LYS A 509 1.41 28.71 7.77
C LYS A 509 1.52 27.88 9.05
N ARG A 510 0.96 26.67 9.04
CA ARG A 510 1.04 25.74 10.18
C ARG A 510 2.31 24.87 10.18
N GLY A 511 3.22 25.06 9.22
CA GLY A 511 4.43 24.25 9.08
C GLY A 511 4.16 22.81 8.65
N GLN A 512 3.02 22.57 7.99
CA GLN A 512 2.51 21.23 7.61
C GLN A 512 2.43 21.03 6.09
N LEU A 513 3.03 21.94 5.31
CA LEU A 513 3.11 21.82 3.86
C LEU A 513 4.17 20.78 3.49
N SER A 514 3.76 19.64 2.94
CA SER A 514 4.70 18.64 2.41
C SER A 514 5.31 19.11 1.08
N SER A 515 6.32 18.39 0.59
CA SER A 515 6.91 18.69 -0.73
C SER A 515 5.91 18.47 -1.87
N GLU A 516 5.01 17.50 -1.73
CA GLU A 516 3.92 17.25 -2.69
C GLU A 516 2.88 18.35 -2.62
N ASP A 517 2.48 18.75 -1.40
CA ASP A 517 1.58 19.90 -1.23
C ASP A 517 2.21 21.16 -1.86
N ALA A 518 3.53 21.32 -1.76
CA ALA A 518 4.26 22.43 -2.37
C ALA A 518 4.23 22.38 -3.91
N VAL A 519 4.30 21.18 -4.50
CA VAL A 519 4.09 20.98 -5.95
C VAL A 519 2.67 21.37 -6.35
N VAL A 520 1.67 20.84 -5.64
CA VAL A 520 0.26 21.20 -5.89
C VAL A 520 0.03 22.70 -5.71
N LEU A 521 0.66 23.31 -4.70
CA LEU A 521 0.61 24.79 -4.50
C LEU A 521 1.23 25.52 -5.69
N GLY A 522 2.42 25.09 -6.17
CA GLY A 522 3.07 25.68 -7.33
C GLY A 522 2.20 25.61 -8.59
N ASP A 523 1.62 24.45 -8.88
CA ASP A 523 0.74 24.27 -10.02
C ASP A 523 -0.51 25.15 -9.93
N ASN A 524 -1.16 25.23 -8.76
CA ASN A 524 -2.35 26.07 -8.58
C ASN A 524 -2.03 27.57 -8.56
N LEU A 525 -0.85 27.99 -8.07
CA LEU A 525 -0.35 29.37 -8.21
C LEU A 525 -0.15 29.72 -9.70
N ARG A 526 0.47 28.85 -10.49
CA ARG A 526 0.62 29.01 -11.93
C ARG A 526 -0.75 29.18 -12.63
N LEU A 527 -1.69 28.29 -12.33
CA LEU A 527 -3.03 28.31 -12.92
C LEU A 527 -3.88 29.52 -12.49
N SER A 528 -3.60 30.08 -11.31
CA SER A 528 -4.27 31.30 -10.82
C SER A 528 -3.56 32.60 -11.23
N GLY A 529 -2.54 32.52 -12.11
CA GLY A 529 -1.86 33.70 -12.65
C GLY A 529 -0.74 34.26 -11.79
N HIS A 530 -0.16 33.44 -10.90
CA HIS A 530 0.96 33.83 -10.03
C HIS A 530 2.23 33.01 -10.34
N PRO A 531 2.75 33.02 -11.60
CA PRO A 531 3.86 32.15 -12.01
C PRO A 531 5.16 32.43 -11.26
N LYS A 532 5.42 33.66 -10.85
CA LYS A 532 6.62 34.01 -10.07
C LYS A 532 6.62 33.38 -8.68
N GLU A 533 5.46 33.39 -8.00
CA GLU A 533 5.34 32.72 -6.68
C GLU A 533 5.39 31.20 -6.84
N ALA A 534 4.82 30.66 -7.91
CA ALA A 534 4.91 29.25 -8.25
C ALA A 534 6.35 28.81 -8.37
N ALA A 535 7.18 29.54 -9.18
CA ALA A 535 8.60 29.26 -9.34
C ALA A 535 9.34 29.28 -7.99
N GLN A 536 9.13 30.28 -7.14
CA GLN A 536 9.77 30.39 -5.82
C GLN A 536 9.47 29.19 -4.92
N VAL A 537 8.20 28.75 -4.88
CA VAL A 537 7.79 27.57 -4.09
C VAL A 537 8.46 26.32 -4.63
N LEU A 538 8.43 26.10 -5.95
CA LEU A 538 9.01 24.92 -6.60
C LEU A 538 10.52 24.87 -6.47
N GLU A 539 11.24 25.99 -6.66
CA GLU A 539 12.69 26.08 -6.47
C GLU A 539 13.11 25.78 -5.03
N ARG A 540 12.36 26.26 -4.04
CA ARG A 540 12.58 25.91 -2.63
C ARG A 540 12.42 24.40 -2.44
N THR A 541 11.36 23.81 -2.98
CA THR A 541 11.09 22.37 -2.89
C THR A 541 12.19 21.53 -3.54
N ILE A 542 12.75 21.98 -4.68
CA ILE A 542 13.89 21.33 -5.35
C ILE A 542 15.17 21.40 -4.49
N ARG A 543 15.43 22.53 -3.83
CA ARG A 543 16.58 22.66 -2.91
C ARG A 543 16.46 21.76 -1.70
N ASP A 544 15.26 21.69 -1.12
CA ASP A 544 14.98 20.91 0.11
C ASP A 544 14.94 19.40 -0.19
N ASN A 545 14.51 19.01 -1.40
CA ASN A 545 14.40 17.63 -1.86
C ASN A 545 15.02 17.42 -3.25
N PRO A 546 16.35 17.38 -3.38
CA PRO A 546 17.03 17.34 -4.68
C PRO A 546 16.84 16.06 -5.49
N LYS A 547 16.28 15.01 -4.89
CA LYS A 547 15.95 13.73 -5.54
C LYS A 547 14.46 13.60 -5.92
N PHE A 548 13.67 14.64 -5.74
CA PHE A 548 12.25 14.66 -6.09
C PHE A 548 12.08 15.28 -7.48
N ALA A 549 11.67 14.49 -8.49
CA ALA A 549 11.58 14.92 -9.88
C ALA A 549 10.37 15.84 -10.15
N GLN A 550 9.24 15.62 -9.45
CA GLN A 550 7.97 16.29 -9.75
C GLN A 550 8.03 17.84 -9.70
N PRO A 551 8.68 18.49 -8.72
CA PRO A 551 8.79 19.96 -8.74
C PRO A 551 9.59 20.51 -9.93
N LEU A 552 10.50 19.72 -10.53
CA LEU A 552 11.18 20.09 -11.77
C LEU A 552 10.22 20.10 -12.96
N LEU A 553 9.28 19.14 -13.02
CA LEU A 553 8.26 19.06 -14.07
C LEU A 553 7.30 20.25 -13.97
N SER A 554 6.83 20.57 -12.75
CA SER A 554 5.97 21.72 -12.50
C SER A 554 6.69 23.06 -12.78
N LEU A 555 7.97 23.19 -12.40
CA LEU A 555 8.77 24.38 -12.71
C LEU A 555 8.95 24.57 -14.22
N ALA A 556 9.24 23.49 -14.95
CA ALA A 556 9.32 23.54 -16.40
C ALA A 556 7.99 23.97 -17.06
N ALA A 557 6.84 23.57 -16.50
CA ALA A 557 5.56 24.05 -16.96
C ALA A 557 5.34 25.57 -16.70
N VAL A 558 5.83 26.08 -15.57
CA VAL A 558 5.88 27.53 -15.29
C VAL A 558 6.74 28.25 -16.32
N ASP A 559 7.95 27.73 -16.58
CA ASP A 559 8.89 28.32 -17.54
C ASP A 559 8.34 28.34 -18.97
N LEU A 560 7.64 27.28 -19.40
CA LEU A 560 6.95 27.27 -20.70
C LEU A 560 5.87 28.33 -20.80
N GLN A 561 5.09 28.54 -19.74
CA GLN A 561 4.06 29.58 -19.69
C GLN A 561 4.68 30.98 -19.80
N GLU A 562 5.82 31.20 -19.14
CA GLU A 562 6.58 32.46 -19.20
C GLU A 562 7.46 32.58 -20.48
N ARG A 563 7.39 31.61 -21.40
CA ARG A 563 8.18 31.49 -22.63
C ARG A 563 9.70 31.31 -22.41
N ASN A 564 10.11 30.84 -21.25
CA ASN A 564 11.51 30.52 -20.92
C ASN A 564 11.86 29.10 -21.41
N VAL A 565 11.82 28.90 -22.74
CA VAL A 565 11.93 27.57 -23.37
C VAL A 565 13.20 26.82 -22.97
N ASP A 566 14.33 27.53 -22.80
CA ASP A 566 15.63 26.93 -22.45
C ASP A 566 15.67 26.47 -20.98
N ALA A 567 15.08 27.24 -20.06
CA ALA A 567 14.93 26.86 -18.66
C ALA A 567 14.02 25.63 -18.51
N ALA A 568 12.89 25.61 -19.20
CA ALA A 568 11.98 24.47 -19.25
C ALA A 568 12.67 23.20 -19.76
N ALA A 569 13.44 23.33 -20.86
CA ALA A 569 14.21 22.20 -21.40
C ALA A 569 15.21 21.63 -20.38
N ALA A 570 15.92 22.49 -19.67
CA ALA A 570 16.89 22.08 -18.65
C ALA A 570 16.19 21.37 -17.46
N ALA A 571 15.05 21.89 -17.00
CA ALA A 571 14.29 21.29 -15.91
C ALA A 571 13.72 19.91 -16.30
N TYR A 572 13.12 19.77 -17.49
CA TYR A 572 12.64 18.47 -17.99
C TYR A 572 13.79 17.48 -18.21
N ALA A 573 14.95 17.95 -18.74
CA ALA A 573 16.10 17.08 -18.93
C ALA A 573 16.62 16.54 -17.60
N ARG A 574 16.72 17.38 -16.59
CA ARG A 574 17.12 16.97 -15.23
C ARG A 574 16.11 16.00 -14.60
N ALA A 575 14.81 16.23 -14.78
CA ALA A 575 13.77 15.29 -14.33
C ALA A 575 13.93 13.93 -15.02
N ARG A 576 14.20 13.89 -16.33
CA ARG A 576 14.47 12.65 -17.08
C ARG A 576 15.75 11.95 -16.64
N GLU A 577 16.82 12.67 -16.27
CA GLU A 577 18.03 12.06 -15.71
C GLU A 577 17.73 11.30 -14.40
N MET A 578 16.81 11.81 -13.59
CA MET A 578 16.37 11.17 -12.34
C MET A 578 15.44 9.99 -12.62
N GLU A 579 14.52 10.14 -13.57
CA GLU A 579 13.51 9.18 -13.95
C GLU A 579 13.46 9.02 -15.48
N PRO A 580 14.33 8.16 -16.08
CA PRO A 580 14.52 8.09 -17.54
C PRO A 580 13.25 7.77 -18.34
N ASP A 581 12.32 7.03 -17.74
CA ASP A 581 11.06 6.59 -18.35
C ASP A 581 9.84 7.37 -17.85
N ASN A 582 10.02 8.54 -17.22
CA ASN A 582 8.93 9.39 -16.78
C ASN A 582 8.20 9.99 -18.01
N PRO A 583 6.91 9.62 -18.26
CA PRO A 583 6.18 10.07 -19.45
C PRO A 583 5.99 11.59 -19.50
N GLU A 584 5.86 12.26 -18.34
CA GLU A 584 5.67 13.72 -18.26
C GLU A 584 6.95 14.46 -18.66
N ALA A 585 8.13 13.99 -18.21
CA ALA A 585 9.41 14.54 -18.62
C ALA A 585 9.65 14.35 -20.13
N LEU A 586 9.35 13.16 -20.65
CA LEU A 586 9.46 12.85 -22.08
C LEU A 586 8.53 13.72 -22.92
N ARG A 587 7.29 13.93 -22.47
CA ARG A 587 6.28 14.79 -23.12
C ARG A 587 6.73 16.24 -23.13
N GLY A 588 7.17 16.76 -21.97
CA GLY A 588 7.67 18.13 -21.86
C GLY A 588 8.85 18.40 -22.78
N LEU A 589 9.82 17.47 -22.86
CA LEU A 589 10.94 17.58 -23.82
C LEU A 589 10.48 17.49 -25.28
N ALA A 590 9.46 16.68 -25.59
CA ALA A 590 8.89 16.60 -26.92
C ALA A 590 8.17 17.90 -27.31
N ASP A 591 7.44 18.53 -26.40
CA ASP A 591 6.78 19.81 -26.63
C ASP A 591 7.82 20.93 -26.83
N VAL A 592 8.90 20.95 -26.03
CA VAL A 592 10.05 21.86 -26.23
C VAL A 592 10.69 21.66 -27.61
N ALA A 593 10.88 20.40 -28.04
CA ALA A 593 11.42 20.10 -29.37
C ALA A 593 10.50 20.64 -30.48
N LEU A 594 9.18 20.51 -30.35
CA LEU A 594 8.22 21.09 -31.30
C LEU A 594 8.27 22.62 -31.33
N ILE A 595 8.41 23.28 -30.18
CA ILE A 595 8.56 24.73 -30.08
C ILE A 595 9.83 25.20 -30.82
N ARG A 596 10.91 24.44 -30.72
CA ARG A 596 12.20 24.69 -31.43
C ARG A 596 12.19 24.25 -32.89
N GLY A 597 11.13 23.63 -33.38
CA GLY A 597 11.03 23.13 -34.76
C GLY A 597 11.69 21.78 -35.00
N ASP A 598 12.20 21.11 -33.97
CA ASP A 598 12.81 19.78 -34.06
C ASP A 598 11.76 18.68 -34.03
N ALA A 599 11.11 18.46 -35.18
CA ALA A 599 10.07 17.44 -35.32
C ALA A 599 10.62 16.00 -35.19
N GLU A 600 11.89 15.78 -35.53
CA GLU A 600 12.51 14.46 -35.44
C GLU A 600 12.68 14.05 -33.99
N GLN A 601 13.25 14.93 -33.16
CA GLN A 601 13.44 14.69 -31.74
C GLN A 601 12.08 14.52 -31.03
N ALA A 602 11.10 15.36 -31.33
CA ALA A 602 9.75 15.25 -30.81
C ALA A 602 9.13 13.88 -31.13
N GLY A 603 9.27 13.43 -32.39
CA GLY A 603 8.77 12.11 -32.83
C GLY A 603 9.39 10.95 -32.05
N LYS A 604 10.73 11.00 -31.80
CA LYS A 604 11.43 9.98 -31.00
C LYS A 604 10.90 9.92 -29.56
N LEU A 605 10.66 11.06 -28.94
CA LEU A 605 10.19 11.16 -27.57
C LEU A 605 8.74 10.68 -27.42
N TYR A 606 7.83 11.08 -28.33
CA TYR A 606 6.46 10.56 -28.31
C TYR A 606 6.40 9.06 -28.63
N ALA A 607 7.26 8.55 -29.52
CA ALA A 607 7.36 7.11 -29.75
C ALA A 607 7.80 6.37 -28.49
N ARG A 608 8.77 6.92 -27.72
CA ARG A 608 9.18 6.34 -26.44
C ARG A 608 8.04 6.30 -25.43
N ILE A 609 7.20 7.34 -25.35
CA ILE A 609 5.99 7.33 -24.50
C ILE A 609 5.06 6.18 -24.93
N LEU A 610 4.88 5.95 -26.24
CA LEU A 610 4.02 4.88 -26.74
C LEU A 610 4.60 3.47 -26.56
N GLU A 611 5.92 3.33 -26.41
CA GLU A 611 6.53 2.06 -25.98
C GLU A 611 6.19 1.76 -24.52
N LEU A 612 6.15 2.77 -23.65
CA LEU A 612 5.80 2.66 -22.24
C LEU A 612 4.29 2.54 -22.03
N GLU A 613 3.53 3.38 -22.73
CA GLU A 613 2.08 3.49 -22.68
C GLU A 613 1.47 3.43 -24.08
N PRO A 614 1.27 2.24 -24.67
CA PRO A 614 0.83 2.08 -26.07
C PRO A 614 -0.52 2.71 -26.40
N THR A 615 -1.30 3.09 -25.39
CA THR A 615 -2.64 3.63 -25.52
C THR A 615 -2.79 5.09 -25.07
N ASP A 616 -1.69 5.80 -24.86
CA ASP A 616 -1.70 7.23 -24.52
C ASP A 616 -2.24 8.05 -25.71
N ALA A 617 -3.48 8.55 -25.57
CA ALA A 617 -4.16 9.27 -26.64
C ALA A 617 -3.47 10.61 -26.99
N GLY A 618 -2.87 11.27 -26.00
CA GLY A 618 -2.09 12.49 -26.20
C GLY A 618 -0.84 12.25 -27.05
N ALA A 619 -0.03 11.24 -26.68
CA ALA A 619 1.16 10.87 -27.44
C ALA A 619 0.81 10.37 -28.84
N LEU A 620 -0.27 9.57 -29.00
CA LEU A 620 -0.78 9.16 -30.31
C LEU A 620 -1.16 10.36 -31.18
N THR A 621 -1.85 11.34 -30.61
CA THR A 621 -2.26 12.57 -31.31
C THR A 621 -1.04 13.38 -31.75
N LYS A 622 -0.13 13.68 -30.82
CA LYS A 622 1.06 14.50 -31.11
C LYS A 622 2.02 13.82 -32.10
N LEU A 623 2.25 12.50 -31.94
CA LEU A 623 3.07 11.75 -32.91
C LEU A 623 2.37 11.75 -34.29
N GLY A 624 1.05 11.57 -34.36
CA GLY A 624 0.29 11.68 -35.59
C GLY A 624 0.47 13.03 -36.27
N VAL A 625 0.43 14.13 -35.53
CA VAL A 625 0.69 15.50 -36.05
C VAL A 625 2.12 15.62 -36.57
N VAL A 626 3.10 15.10 -35.86
CA VAL A 626 4.52 15.10 -36.30
C VAL A 626 4.67 14.32 -37.60
N ARG A 627 4.08 13.11 -37.70
CA ARG A 627 4.11 12.27 -38.91
C ARG A 627 3.42 12.93 -40.10
N MET A 628 2.31 13.61 -39.85
CA MET A 628 1.60 14.36 -40.89
C MET A 628 2.49 15.48 -41.47
N ARG A 629 3.15 16.27 -40.59
CA ARG A 629 4.06 17.35 -40.99
C ARG A 629 5.30 16.83 -41.73
N SER A 630 5.77 15.63 -41.41
CA SER A 630 6.90 14.96 -42.07
C SER A 630 6.50 14.20 -43.34
N GLY A 631 5.24 14.30 -43.79
CA GLY A 631 4.74 13.69 -45.02
C GLY A 631 4.33 12.21 -44.92
N HIS A 632 4.41 11.61 -43.74
CA HIS A 632 4.03 10.20 -43.50
C HIS A 632 2.53 10.09 -43.19
N ARG A 633 1.68 10.39 -44.20
CA ARG A 633 0.24 10.55 -44.05
C ARG A 633 -0.49 9.34 -43.55
N ASP A 634 -0.17 8.16 -44.09
CA ASP A 634 -0.85 6.90 -43.72
C ASP A 634 -0.55 6.50 -42.27
N GLU A 635 0.72 6.67 -41.83
CA GLU A 635 1.10 6.45 -40.44
C GLU A 635 0.39 7.44 -39.50
N ALA A 636 0.29 8.72 -39.90
CA ALA A 636 -0.43 9.75 -39.16
C ALA A 636 -1.92 9.42 -38.99
N ILE A 637 -2.59 8.97 -40.06
CA ILE A 637 -3.98 8.55 -40.02
C ILE A 637 -4.15 7.38 -39.03
N GLY A 638 -3.30 6.37 -39.09
CA GLY A 638 -3.38 5.20 -38.18
C GLY A 638 -3.20 5.59 -36.71
N LEU A 639 -2.24 6.47 -36.40
CA LEU A 639 -2.03 6.97 -35.04
C LEU A 639 -3.22 7.79 -34.53
N LEU A 640 -3.75 8.70 -35.35
CA LEU A 640 -4.89 9.55 -35.01
C LEU A 640 -6.20 8.76 -34.87
N GLN A 641 -6.39 7.70 -35.67
CA GLN A 641 -7.52 6.79 -35.52
C GLN A 641 -7.47 6.09 -34.15
N ARG A 642 -6.30 5.54 -33.77
CA ARG A 642 -6.10 4.95 -32.44
C ARG A 642 -6.35 5.95 -31.31
N ALA A 643 -5.93 7.22 -31.46
CA ALA A 643 -6.23 8.25 -30.50
C ALA A 643 -7.73 8.50 -30.33
N VAL A 644 -8.49 8.61 -31.45
CA VAL A 644 -9.95 8.78 -31.46
C VAL A 644 -10.69 7.55 -30.93
N GLU A 645 -10.20 6.34 -31.17
CA GLU A 645 -10.76 5.10 -30.58
C GLU A 645 -10.64 5.11 -29.05
N ARG A 646 -9.53 5.60 -28.52
CA ARG A 646 -9.31 5.69 -27.07
C ARG A 646 -10.07 6.82 -26.40
N GLU A 647 -10.14 7.98 -27.07
CA GLU A 647 -10.84 9.17 -26.60
C GLU A 647 -11.79 9.72 -27.69
N PRO A 648 -13.00 9.15 -27.82
CA PRO A 648 -13.92 9.50 -28.90
C PRO A 648 -14.38 10.97 -28.92
N LYS A 649 -14.16 11.71 -27.84
CA LYS A 649 -14.49 13.14 -27.69
C LYS A 649 -13.26 14.05 -27.69
N ASN A 650 -12.06 13.53 -27.99
CA ASN A 650 -10.86 14.35 -28.11
C ASN A 650 -10.92 15.23 -29.36
N GLY A 651 -11.29 16.49 -29.19
CA GLY A 651 -11.48 17.45 -30.28
C GLY A 651 -10.20 17.68 -31.10
N GLU A 652 -9.03 17.66 -30.46
CA GLU A 652 -7.73 17.83 -31.15
C GLU A 652 -7.44 16.62 -32.06
N ALA A 653 -7.58 15.40 -31.54
CA ALA A 653 -7.37 14.18 -32.32
C ALA A 653 -8.34 14.08 -33.51
N LEU A 654 -9.62 14.43 -33.27
CA LEU A 654 -10.65 14.46 -34.31
C LEU A 654 -10.32 15.47 -35.43
N LEU A 655 -9.87 16.68 -35.04
CA LEU A 655 -9.51 17.74 -35.98
C LEU A 655 -8.30 17.33 -36.86
N TYR A 656 -7.25 16.80 -36.26
CA TYR A 656 -6.07 16.38 -37.00
C TYR A 656 -6.33 15.14 -37.86
N LEU A 657 -7.16 14.21 -37.40
CA LEU A 657 -7.58 13.07 -38.20
C LEU A 657 -8.37 13.52 -39.45
N ALA A 658 -9.30 14.45 -39.27
CA ALA A 658 -10.04 15.03 -40.37
C ALA A 658 -9.13 15.72 -41.37
N GLY A 659 -8.17 16.53 -40.89
CA GLY A 659 -7.18 17.20 -41.74
C GLY A 659 -6.25 16.21 -42.48
N ALA A 660 -5.82 15.14 -41.81
CA ALA A 660 -5.01 14.10 -42.42
C ALA A 660 -5.75 13.35 -43.53
N LEU A 661 -7.00 12.98 -43.29
CA LEU A 661 -7.87 12.32 -44.30
C LEU A 661 -8.12 13.23 -45.52
N ALA A 662 -8.49 14.48 -45.28
CA ALA A 662 -8.74 15.46 -46.35
C ALA A 662 -7.47 15.66 -47.20
N SER A 663 -6.30 15.86 -46.57
CA SER A 663 -5.03 16.04 -47.29
C SER A 663 -4.51 14.78 -47.98
N SER A 664 -5.08 13.63 -47.67
CA SER A 664 -4.79 12.33 -48.31
C SER A 664 -5.79 11.96 -49.44
N GLY A 665 -6.64 12.91 -49.91
CA GLY A 665 -7.61 12.68 -50.94
C GLY A 665 -8.83 11.85 -50.49
N ARG A 666 -9.14 11.86 -49.19
CA ARG A 666 -10.28 11.12 -48.60
C ARG A 666 -11.30 12.11 -47.98
N PRO A 667 -11.78 13.13 -48.72
CA PRO A 667 -12.62 14.19 -48.19
C PRO A 667 -13.96 13.70 -47.63
N ALA A 668 -14.57 12.67 -48.28
CA ALA A 668 -15.83 12.13 -47.77
C ALA A 668 -15.72 11.51 -46.37
N GLU A 669 -14.57 10.94 -46.05
CA GLU A 669 -14.32 10.37 -44.73
C GLU A 669 -13.93 11.45 -43.69
N ALA A 670 -13.38 12.57 -44.14
CA ALA A 670 -12.95 13.67 -43.27
C ALA A 670 -14.12 14.46 -42.68
N VAL A 671 -15.21 14.68 -43.43
CA VAL A 671 -16.35 15.50 -43.02
C VAL A 671 -16.92 15.11 -41.66
N PRO A 672 -17.25 13.83 -41.37
CA PRO A 672 -17.81 13.43 -40.09
C PRO A 672 -16.87 13.71 -38.92
N PHE A 673 -15.55 13.62 -39.11
CA PHE A 673 -14.58 13.91 -38.05
C PHE A 673 -14.46 15.41 -37.77
N PHE A 674 -14.53 16.30 -38.78
CA PHE A 674 -14.62 17.72 -38.57
C PHE A 674 -15.89 18.10 -37.79
N GLU A 675 -17.05 17.53 -38.15
CA GLU A 675 -18.31 17.75 -37.44
C GLU A 675 -18.25 17.30 -35.99
N ARG A 676 -17.67 16.11 -35.71
CA ARG A 676 -17.43 15.63 -34.37
C ARG A 676 -16.47 16.51 -33.59
N ALA A 677 -15.39 17.02 -34.22
CA ALA A 677 -14.44 17.93 -33.59
C ALA A 677 -15.14 19.24 -33.15
N LEU A 678 -15.98 19.79 -33.99
CA LEU A 678 -16.80 21.01 -33.71
C LEU A 678 -17.85 20.77 -32.62
N ALA A 679 -18.31 19.55 -32.43
CA ALA A 679 -19.26 19.16 -31.39
C ALA A 679 -18.56 18.84 -30.05
N ALA A 680 -17.33 18.36 -30.09
CA ALA A 680 -16.58 17.88 -28.92
C ALA A 680 -15.76 18.98 -28.19
N GLY A 681 -15.47 20.09 -28.85
CA GLY A 681 -14.61 21.14 -28.32
C GLY A 681 -15.05 22.55 -28.71
N PRO A 682 -14.25 23.59 -28.36
CA PRO A 682 -14.52 24.93 -28.79
C PRO A 682 -14.50 25.04 -30.32
N ARG A 683 -15.51 25.68 -30.87
CA ARG A 683 -15.57 25.92 -32.31
C ARG A 683 -14.41 26.85 -32.70
N THR A 684 -13.56 26.39 -33.57
CA THR A 684 -12.39 27.15 -34.06
C THR A 684 -12.54 27.48 -35.53
N SER A 685 -12.00 28.62 -35.96
CA SER A 685 -11.93 28.97 -37.38
C SER A 685 -11.15 27.92 -38.20
N MET A 686 -10.13 27.30 -37.64
CA MET A 686 -9.38 26.22 -38.27
C MET A 686 -10.27 25.01 -38.62
N ALA A 687 -11.09 24.53 -37.67
CA ALA A 687 -11.96 23.38 -37.91
C ALA A 687 -13.06 23.71 -38.91
N LEU A 688 -13.64 24.92 -38.85
CA LEU A 688 -14.68 25.41 -39.79
C LEU A 688 -14.11 25.63 -41.19
N ASN A 689 -12.89 26.13 -41.31
CA ASN A 689 -12.21 26.28 -42.60
C ASN A 689 -11.88 24.91 -43.22
N GLY A 690 -11.37 23.99 -42.40
CA GLY A 690 -11.14 22.62 -42.85
C GLY A 690 -12.39 21.93 -43.36
N LEU A 691 -13.51 22.04 -42.61
CA LEU A 691 -14.79 21.50 -43.02
C LEU A 691 -15.32 22.21 -44.33
N GLY A 692 -15.19 23.51 -44.39
CA GLY A 692 -15.62 24.30 -45.58
C GLY A 692 -14.84 23.90 -46.85
N LEU A 693 -13.51 23.78 -46.75
CA LEU A 693 -12.68 23.35 -47.88
C LEU A 693 -13.01 21.91 -48.32
N THR A 694 -13.16 21.00 -47.34
CA THR A 694 -13.46 19.59 -47.60
C THR A 694 -14.83 19.41 -48.27
N ARG A 695 -15.87 20.18 -47.82
CA ARG A 695 -17.19 20.18 -48.46
C ARG A 695 -17.15 20.79 -49.85
N LEU A 696 -16.33 21.81 -50.10
CA LEU A 696 -16.13 22.40 -51.41
C LEU A 696 -15.52 21.41 -52.39
N GLU A 697 -14.55 20.64 -51.95
CA GLU A 697 -13.92 19.55 -52.76
C GLU A 697 -14.92 18.47 -53.13
N LEU A 698 -15.88 18.16 -52.25
CA LEU A 698 -17.00 17.24 -52.51
C LEU A 698 -18.15 17.85 -53.35
N GLY A 699 -18.06 19.11 -53.73
CA GLY A 699 -19.12 19.80 -54.49
C GLY A 699 -20.28 20.34 -53.63
N ASP A 700 -20.26 20.18 -52.31
CA ASP A 700 -21.23 20.75 -51.36
C ASP A 700 -21.00 22.25 -51.18
N ARG A 701 -21.31 23.03 -52.19
CA ARG A 701 -21.17 24.51 -52.17
C ARG A 701 -22.00 25.18 -51.06
N PRO A 702 -23.28 24.77 -50.79
CA PRO A 702 -24.05 25.36 -49.70
C PRO A 702 -23.44 25.07 -48.32
N GLY A 703 -23.04 23.85 -48.06
CA GLY A 703 -22.39 23.45 -46.79
C GLY A 703 -21.04 24.12 -46.57
N ALA A 704 -20.22 24.27 -47.64
CA ALA A 704 -18.99 25.02 -47.61
C ALA A 704 -19.22 26.51 -47.26
N ALA A 705 -20.18 27.15 -47.91
CA ALA A 705 -20.55 28.54 -47.65
C ALA A 705 -21.04 28.74 -46.20
N ALA A 706 -21.80 27.81 -45.66
CA ALA A 706 -22.22 27.85 -44.24
C ALA A 706 -21.06 27.80 -43.30
N ALA A 707 -20.11 26.87 -43.49
CA ALA A 707 -18.91 26.72 -42.66
C ALA A 707 -18.02 27.97 -42.70
N PHE A 708 -17.78 28.52 -43.89
CA PHE A 708 -16.97 29.73 -44.05
C PHE A 708 -17.64 30.98 -43.40
N ARG A 709 -18.98 31.13 -43.48
CA ARG A 709 -19.67 32.20 -42.77
C ARG A 709 -19.52 32.10 -41.27
N GLU A 710 -19.59 30.89 -40.71
CA GLU A 710 -19.37 30.72 -39.29
C GLU A 710 -17.90 30.98 -38.89
N SER A 711 -16.96 30.56 -39.72
CA SER A 711 -15.54 30.87 -39.47
C SER A 711 -15.29 32.38 -39.42
N LEU A 712 -15.82 33.14 -40.38
CA LEU A 712 -15.67 34.59 -40.44
C LEU A 712 -16.41 35.33 -39.31
N LYS A 713 -17.39 34.71 -38.66
CA LYS A 713 -17.98 35.25 -37.42
C LYS A 713 -17.06 35.12 -36.22
N LEU A 714 -16.26 34.04 -36.18
CA LEU A 714 -15.31 33.81 -35.10
C LEU A 714 -14.01 34.63 -35.29
N ASP A 715 -13.57 34.74 -36.53
CA ASP A 715 -12.39 35.47 -36.92
C ASP A 715 -12.67 36.17 -38.26
N PRO A 716 -12.98 37.47 -38.22
CA PRO A 716 -13.29 38.26 -39.44
C PRO A 716 -12.08 38.53 -40.34
N ASP A 717 -10.84 38.45 -39.81
CA ASP A 717 -9.63 38.80 -40.56
C ASP A 717 -9.06 37.57 -41.29
N GLN A 718 -9.83 37.00 -42.22
CA GLN A 718 -9.49 35.87 -43.09
C GLN A 718 -9.79 36.18 -44.55
N PRO A 719 -8.93 36.94 -45.25
CA PRO A 719 -9.20 37.39 -46.63
C PRO A 719 -9.40 36.24 -47.61
N ASP A 720 -8.66 35.12 -47.46
CA ASP A 720 -8.76 33.94 -48.33
C ASP A 720 -10.13 33.25 -48.18
N VAL A 721 -10.63 33.13 -46.95
CA VAL A 721 -11.95 32.54 -46.65
C VAL A 721 -13.07 33.45 -47.15
N ALA A 722 -12.93 34.75 -46.96
CA ALA A 722 -13.86 35.73 -47.47
C ALA A 722 -13.91 35.73 -49.01
N GLY A 723 -12.76 35.60 -49.68
CA GLY A 723 -12.64 35.43 -51.13
C GLY A 723 -13.38 34.20 -51.63
N LYS A 724 -13.14 33.04 -51.01
CA LYS A 724 -13.83 31.75 -51.33
C LYS A 724 -15.34 31.86 -51.13
N LEU A 725 -15.78 32.49 -50.04
CA LEU A 725 -17.21 32.69 -49.79
C LEU A 725 -17.86 33.60 -50.87
N LYS A 726 -17.17 34.64 -51.32
CA LYS A 726 -17.64 35.52 -52.42
C LYS A 726 -17.73 34.76 -53.74
N GLU A 727 -16.78 33.87 -54.04
CA GLU A 727 -16.84 32.99 -55.24
C GLU A 727 -18.03 32.02 -55.19
N LEU A 728 -18.34 31.49 -54.01
CA LEU A 728 -19.49 30.60 -53.81
C LEU A 728 -20.86 31.30 -53.98
N GLY A 729 -20.91 32.59 -53.76
CA GLY A 729 -22.13 33.40 -53.91
C GLY A 729 -22.35 33.94 -55.36
N ARG A 730 -21.44 33.65 -56.31
CA ARG A 730 -21.64 33.99 -57.71
C ARG A 730 -22.45 32.88 -58.42
N PRO A 731 -23.51 33.23 -59.18
CA PRO A 731 -24.35 32.24 -59.88
C PRO A 731 -23.55 31.42 -60.90
#